data_b523bd9ff4dc2ed77b52a0fcf636cf09
#
_entry.id   b523bd9ff4dc2ed77b52a0fcf636cf09
#
_cell.length_a   1.000
_cell.length_b   1.000
_cell.length_c   1.000
_cell.angle_alpha   90.00
_cell.angle_beta   90.00
_cell.angle_gamma   90.00
#
_symmetry.space_group_name_H-M   'P 1'
#
loop_
_entity.id
_entity.type
_entity.pdbx_description
1 polymer ?
#
loop_
_entity_poly.entity_id
_entity_poly.type
_entity_poly.pdbx_seq_one_letter_code
_entity_poly.pdbx_strand_id
1 'polypeptide(L)'
;MEDIEFTFTEKIKNKRITAHLNKVDFNIDLKKLIIPKVNLDVFMKEMGLNLKNGTFFNNVRCVGSLQPIINTSENTLIVPEFELKIGKQNFDISAFINLKNKKFKFLLSLEKTNYNESVHLLPNNIKQKLEGLAIKRPFKVSADISGKFVYKNNTLVKLKYETSNNEIFYKKDSLHFKNISFIGGTKNRVFEDSSKVENRKNLTNTFEYLSGEYNNMPFKIKDLTLVSEFSKPKYLSTSYEVEGEINYLNTIINSADYSFSNGNFKITGNYNGTINSISDVINFSEVNIKSKKLIIKSKHSTNRYDIPILELYIDHNNAEIKELIVDLDSKDNIIIKGDIKNFGSLLSNDTANPTYSKIAISSKYLNYQSLIKAFGAHNKQSKSKNIAQIKQSINILVSKFNPNLSFNLQQLEFFAISFNNIIIDAQYQDQHLSIKEISGNYKESNLIAKINIDLSPRKNKNDLETLQMDLNLNANGKIENWVEILNYEKFFFKDADYKLNVRFKNEARNLKELINNAEIDLNVSKGSLLYKSENLSLPFNNISLSIKDKNAILNDFELSLPDNQAIHLKGEINNFMEVFDNSISTKNVSSSIIIASKNINFSNFIDTFNPVSKKPKKQNNVKLILKELHSKFNPTLNLKLEKLSYKNATLEKVNASLLFDDNNTLNLNNAYCFYYDKKMSIDIEIDMSKNLQTPFKTNFEIDDFAIENLLYTFNGFGFKQLDEPTKITGIIDLDASFKGVMNDSIGVNYTSLEAALNYKIKKLDIINFQPIIDAGKIVFSEKRLDVIKFANINSTILLKNNIISIPETNVQSTAFDFFIEGDIAKSSFTDLWISIPLSNFKKRDLTKVPSKKSFDEAGRKIYLEVQSKSKEGLGYKIHLSEKKHLKPSNKN
;
A
#
# COMPACT_ATOMS: atom_id res chain seq x y z
N MET A 1 -19.02 -29.72 94.06
CA MET A 1 -18.52 -30.89 93.32
C MET A 1 -17.06 -30.65 93.04
N GLU A 2 -16.21 -31.49 93.48
CA GLU A 2 -14.74 -31.34 93.20
C GLU A 2 -14.20 -32.74 92.84
N ASP A 3 -13.20 -32.78 91.94
CA ASP A 3 -12.43 -33.96 91.56
C ASP A 3 -13.26 -35.11 90.98
N ILE A 4 -14.19 -34.73 89.99
CA ILE A 4 -15.13 -35.73 89.44
C ILE A 4 -14.81 -35.92 87.94
N GLU A 5 -14.57 -37.16 87.54
CA GLU A 5 -14.46 -37.44 86.07
C GLU A 5 -15.87 -37.70 85.51
N PHE A 6 -16.24 -36.97 84.51
CA PHE A 6 -17.48 -37.05 83.77
C PHE A 6 -17.26 -37.56 82.36
N THR A 7 -17.93 -38.60 81.99
CA THR A 7 -17.93 -39.07 80.62
C THR A 7 -19.37 -39.30 80.09
N PHE A 8 -19.73 -38.55 79.10
CA PHE A 8 -20.96 -38.72 78.36
C PHE A 8 -20.67 -39.39 77.00
N THR A 9 -21.35 -40.51 76.72
CA THR A 9 -21.20 -41.23 75.47
C THR A 9 -22.56 -41.48 74.85
N GLU A 10 -22.74 -41.04 73.58
CA GLU A 10 -23.90 -41.35 72.74
C GLU A 10 -23.45 -42.19 71.54
N LYS A 11 -23.70 -43.52 71.64
CA LYS A 11 -23.23 -44.46 70.61
C LYS A 11 -23.83 -44.28 69.25
N ILE A 12 -25.10 -43.89 69.13
CA ILE A 12 -25.80 -43.74 67.83
C ILE A 12 -25.22 -42.57 67.00
N LYS A 13 -24.87 -41.44 67.59
CA LYS A 13 -24.28 -40.30 66.98
C LYS A 13 -22.78 -40.22 67.11
N ASN A 14 -22.18 -41.25 67.66
CA ASN A 14 -20.74 -41.34 67.91
C ASN A 14 -20.18 -40.05 68.60
N LYS A 15 -20.88 -39.64 69.67
CA LYS A 15 -20.51 -38.49 70.50
C LYS A 15 -19.84 -38.97 71.81
N ARG A 16 -18.81 -38.21 72.18
CA ARG A 16 -18.18 -38.43 73.51
C ARG A 16 -17.71 -37.06 74.04
N ILE A 17 -18.08 -36.81 75.28
CA ILE A 17 -17.60 -35.66 76.03
C ILE A 17 -16.98 -36.21 77.29
N THR A 18 -15.68 -35.98 77.53
CA THR A 18 -14.97 -36.36 78.67
C THR A 18 -14.37 -35.14 79.40
N ALA A 19 -14.76 -34.90 80.63
CA ALA A 19 -14.32 -33.77 81.45
C ALA A 19 -13.98 -34.17 82.82
N HIS A 20 -12.97 -33.52 83.36
CA HIS A 20 -12.65 -33.62 84.78
C HIS A 20 -13.09 -32.32 85.45
N LEU A 21 -14.03 -32.45 86.39
CA LEU A 21 -14.56 -31.31 87.11
C LEU A 21 -13.63 -31.08 88.36
N ASN A 22 -12.71 -30.13 88.19
CA ASN A 22 -11.80 -29.76 89.22
C ASN A 22 -12.56 -29.12 90.37
N LYS A 23 -13.44 -28.19 90.13
CA LYS A 23 -14.34 -27.58 91.12
C LYS A 23 -15.55 -26.98 90.38
N VAL A 24 -16.72 -27.32 90.81
CA VAL A 24 -18.00 -26.75 90.42
C VAL A 24 -18.80 -26.38 91.70
N ASP A 25 -18.88 -25.05 91.92
CA ASP A 25 -19.61 -24.49 93.02
C ASP A 25 -20.92 -23.94 92.54
N PHE A 26 -22.04 -24.35 93.07
CA PHE A 26 -23.31 -23.74 92.79
C PHE A 26 -24.21 -23.72 94.05
N ASN A 27 -25.01 -22.68 94.19
CA ASN A 27 -26.05 -22.55 95.16
C ASN A 27 -27.41 -22.67 94.47
N ILE A 28 -28.33 -23.41 95.07
CA ILE A 28 -29.69 -23.55 94.52
C ILE A 28 -30.66 -23.05 95.65
N ASP A 29 -31.44 -22.02 95.34
CA ASP A 29 -32.59 -21.61 96.11
C ASP A 29 -33.78 -22.52 95.72
N LEU A 30 -33.99 -23.56 96.38
CA LEU A 30 -35.06 -24.51 96.09
C LEU A 30 -36.47 -23.94 96.24
N LYS A 31 -36.69 -22.87 96.97
CA LYS A 31 -37.99 -22.20 97.05
C LYS A 31 -38.33 -21.34 95.83
N LYS A 32 -37.35 -20.74 95.28
CA LYS A 32 -37.51 -19.87 94.14
C LYS A 32 -37.04 -20.52 92.77
N LEU A 33 -36.48 -21.72 92.84
CA LEU A 33 -35.85 -22.41 91.67
C LEU A 33 -34.86 -21.48 90.88
N ILE A 34 -34.07 -20.72 91.73
CA ILE A 34 -33.06 -19.80 91.18
C ILE A 34 -31.67 -20.44 91.52
N ILE A 35 -30.81 -20.44 90.48
CA ILE A 35 -29.41 -20.79 90.64
C ILE A 35 -28.61 -19.51 90.55
N PRO A 36 -28.31 -18.83 91.67
CA PRO A 36 -27.82 -17.44 91.61
C PRO A 36 -26.43 -17.32 91.02
N LYS A 37 -25.62 -18.33 91.12
CA LYS A 37 -24.29 -18.34 90.60
C LYS A 37 -23.73 -19.76 90.44
N VAL A 38 -23.08 -20.09 89.36
CA VAL A 38 -22.31 -21.32 89.17
C VAL A 38 -20.88 -20.98 88.81
N ASN A 39 -19.94 -21.35 89.63
CA ASN A 39 -18.51 -21.22 89.35
C ASN A 39 -18.02 -22.54 88.74
N LEU A 40 -17.38 -22.49 87.62
CA LEU A 40 -16.88 -23.63 86.90
C LEU A 40 -15.34 -23.60 86.84
N ASP A 41 -14.73 -24.73 87.26
CA ASP A 41 -13.33 -25.04 86.91
C ASP A 41 -13.31 -26.47 86.39
N VAL A 42 -13.24 -26.63 85.14
CA VAL A 42 -13.41 -27.92 84.44
C VAL A 42 -12.23 -28.12 83.49
N PHE A 43 -11.63 -29.27 83.59
CA PHE A 43 -10.63 -29.73 82.62
C PHE A 43 -11.28 -30.56 81.49
N MET A 44 -11.52 -30.02 80.36
CA MET A 44 -12.12 -30.72 79.24
C MET A 44 -11.06 -31.61 78.59
N LYS A 45 -11.15 -32.96 78.74
CA LYS A 45 -10.28 -33.93 78.13
C LYS A 45 -10.57 -34.01 76.65
N GLU A 46 -11.84 -34.12 76.26
CA GLU A 46 -12.28 -34.12 74.85
C GLU A 46 -13.76 -33.79 74.68
N MET A 47 -14.13 -33.16 73.63
CA MET A 47 -15.51 -32.94 73.25
C MET A 47 -15.74 -33.41 71.81
N GLY A 48 -16.17 -34.66 71.66
CA GLY A 48 -16.47 -35.25 70.30
C GLY A 48 -17.94 -35.15 69.98
N LEU A 49 -18.32 -34.29 69.14
CA LEU A 49 -19.69 -34.18 68.53
C LEU A 49 -19.95 -35.24 67.46
N ASN A 50 -18.88 -35.74 66.85
CA ASN A 50 -18.78 -36.93 66.03
C ASN A 50 -17.31 -37.36 66.05
N LEU A 51 -16.96 -38.41 66.76
CA LEU A 51 -15.57 -38.86 66.92
C LEU A 51 -14.85 -39.15 65.55
N LYS A 52 -15.58 -39.49 64.46
CA LYS A 52 -15.02 -39.68 63.16
C LYS A 52 -14.40 -38.40 62.64
N ASN A 53 -14.83 -37.24 63.07
CA ASN A 53 -14.34 -35.91 62.66
C ASN A 53 -13.29 -35.34 63.59
N GLY A 54 -12.99 -36.03 64.69
CA GLY A 54 -12.12 -35.58 65.78
C GLY A 54 -12.86 -34.83 66.86
N THR A 55 -12.15 -34.36 67.90
CA THR A 55 -12.66 -33.73 69.10
C THR A 55 -12.32 -32.27 69.23
N PHE A 56 -13.26 -31.47 69.67
CA PHE A 56 -13.08 -30.09 70.13
C PHE A 56 -12.52 -30.02 71.52
N PHE A 57 -11.88 -28.95 71.90
CA PHE A 57 -11.41 -28.65 73.29
C PHE A 57 -10.57 -29.81 73.90
N ASN A 58 -9.66 -30.31 73.14
CA ASN A 58 -8.82 -31.44 73.54
C ASN A 58 -7.81 -30.99 74.62
N ASN A 59 -7.91 -31.53 75.85
CA ASN A 59 -7.06 -31.29 77.03
C ASN A 59 -6.97 -29.76 77.38
N VAL A 60 -8.11 -29.11 77.56
CA VAL A 60 -8.20 -27.69 77.84
C VAL A 60 -8.94 -27.40 79.14
N ARG A 61 -8.41 -26.54 79.99
CA ARG A 61 -9.04 -26.02 81.21
C ARG A 61 -10.04 -24.93 80.86
N CYS A 62 -11.25 -25.03 81.38
CA CYS A 62 -12.38 -24.08 81.24
C CYS A 62 -12.68 -23.50 82.62
N VAL A 63 -12.58 -22.20 82.82
CA VAL A 63 -12.86 -21.50 84.06
C VAL A 63 -13.79 -20.34 83.83
N GLY A 64 -14.89 -20.24 84.56
CA GLY A 64 -15.85 -19.13 84.44
C GLY A 64 -16.91 -19.13 85.55
N SER A 65 -17.74 -18.10 85.45
CA SER A 65 -18.86 -17.98 86.35
C SER A 65 -20.11 -17.56 85.64
N LEU A 66 -21.18 -18.28 85.73
CA LEU A 66 -22.45 -18.04 85.05
C LEU A 66 -23.62 -17.95 86.00
N GLN A 67 -24.69 -17.28 85.60
CA GLN A 67 -25.95 -17.17 86.41
C GLN A 67 -27.12 -17.63 85.48
N PRO A 68 -27.49 -18.92 85.54
CA PRO A 68 -28.58 -19.45 84.79
C PRO A 68 -29.93 -18.98 85.31
N ILE A 69 -30.86 -18.60 84.48
CA ILE A 69 -32.21 -18.20 84.82
C ILE A 69 -33.16 -19.28 84.30
N ILE A 70 -33.90 -19.92 85.18
CA ILE A 70 -34.89 -20.92 84.79
C ILE A 70 -36.24 -20.24 84.85
N ASN A 71 -36.99 -20.15 83.74
CA ASN A 71 -38.35 -19.67 83.75
C ASN A 71 -39.26 -20.91 83.57
N THR A 72 -39.87 -21.34 84.67
CA THR A 72 -40.73 -22.49 84.69
C THR A 72 -42.05 -22.29 83.91
N SER A 73 -42.59 -21.08 83.92
CA SER A 73 -43.83 -20.77 83.21
C SER A 73 -43.72 -20.89 81.69
N GLU A 74 -42.55 -20.47 81.17
CA GLU A 74 -42.24 -20.53 79.75
C GLU A 74 -41.44 -21.80 79.39
N ASN A 75 -41.07 -22.61 80.33
CA ASN A 75 -40.15 -23.72 80.14
C ASN A 75 -38.83 -23.37 79.48
N THR A 76 -38.20 -22.27 79.89
CA THR A 76 -36.95 -21.77 79.33
C THR A 76 -35.81 -21.74 80.35
N LEU A 77 -34.60 -22.10 79.82
CA LEU A 77 -33.34 -21.89 80.51
C LEU A 77 -32.56 -20.82 79.75
N ILE A 78 -32.25 -19.72 80.41
CA ILE A 78 -31.48 -18.60 79.91
C ILE A 78 -30.17 -18.51 80.67
N VAL A 79 -29.08 -18.51 79.93
CA VAL A 79 -27.77 -18.14 80.49
C VAL A 79 -27.39 -16.78 79.89
N PRO A 80 -27.50 -15.74 80.67
CA PRO A 80 -27.03 -14.41 80.26
C PRO A 80 -25.59 -14.48 79.83
N GLU A 81 -25.13 -13.46 79.14
CA GLU A 81 -23.74 -13.37 78.68
C GLU A 81 -22.79 -13.43 79.88
N PHE A 82 -21.80 -14.34 79.82
CA PHE A 82 -20.75 -14.47 80.81
C PHE A 82 -19.42 -14.83 80.12
N GLU A 83 -18.33 -14.46 80.77
CA GLU A 83 -17.00 -14.77 80.34
C GLU A 83 -16.61 -16.21 80.79
N LEU A 84 -16.20 -17.02 79.78
CA LEU A 84 -15.64 -18.38 80.04
C LEU A 84 -14.21 -18.39 79.51
N LYS A 85 -13.23 -18.54 80.42
CA LYS A 85 -11.85 -18.74 79.98
C LYS A 85 -11.65 -20.21 79.59
N ILE A 86 -11.35 -20.40 78.24
CA ILE A 86 -11.04 -21.74 77.69
C ILE A 86 -9.56 -21.72 77.26
N GLY A 87 -8.71 -22.42 78.03
CA GLY A 87 -7.29 -22.36 77.84
C GLY A 87 -6.74 -20.98 78.14
N LYS A 88 -6.23 -20.32 77.07
CA LYS A 88 -5.72 -18.93 77.14
C LYS A 88 -6.70 -17.87 76.70
N GLN A 89 -7.89 -18.26 76.20
CA GLN A 89 -8.83 -17.37 75.56
C GLN A 89 -10.08 -17.13 76.38
N ASN A 90 -10.58 -15.90 76.41
CA ASN A 90 -11.80 -15.51 77.03
C ASN A 90 -12.95 -15.46 76.06
N PHE A 91 -13.92 -16.34 76.28
CA PHE A 91 -15.13 -16.41 75.45
C PHE A 91 -16.29 -15.68 76.15
N ASP A 92 -16.98 -14.84 75.55
CA ASP A 92 -18.27 -14.35 75.93
C ASP A 92 -19.33 -15.33 75.41
N ILE A 93 -20.06 -15.94 76.39
CA ILE A 93 -20.97 -17.01 76.02
C ILE A 93 -22.35 -16.63 76.57
N SER A 94 -23.39 -16.83 75.81
CA SER A 94 -24.77 -16.83 76.25
C SER A 94 -25.53 -18.00 75.65
N ALA A 95 -26.53 -18.45 76.38
CA ALA A 95 -27.35 -19.60 75.95
C ALA A 95 -28.81 -19.39 76.24
N PHE A 96 -29.64 -19.83 75.30
CA PHE A 96 -31.09 -19.94 75.44
C PHE A 96 -31.54 -21.38 75.10
N ILE A 97 -32.30 -21.99 76.02
CA ILE A 97 -32.85 -23.36 75.80
C ILE A 97 -34.30 -23.30 76.13
N ASN A 98 -35.19 -23.71 75.22
CA ASN A 98 -36.59 -23.93 75.52
C ASN A 98 -36.81 -25.43 75.65
N LEU A 99 -37.15 -25.82 76.91
CA LEU A 99 -37.25 -27.18 77.28
C LEU A 99 -38.50 -27.89 76.79
N LYS A 100 -39.58 -27.13 76.45
CA LYS A 100 -40.82 -27.68 75.91
C LYS A 100 -40.69 -28.09 74.42
N ASN A 101 -40.19 -27.22 73.63
CA ASN A 101 -40.05 -27.45 72.19
C ASN A 101 -38.62 -27.91 71.81
N LYS A 102 -37.71 -28.04 72.81
CA LYS A 102 -36.34 -28.48 72.67
C LYS A 102 -35.44 -27.57 71.81
N LYS A 103 -35.88 -26.29 71.56
CA LYS A 103 -35.09 -25.32 70.81
C LYS A 103 -33.90 -24.83 71.69
N PHE A 104 -32.78 -24.63 71.09
CA PHE A 104 -31.63 -24.00 71.69
C PHE A 104 -31.00 -22.93 70.79
N LYS A 105 -30.35 -21.96 71.41
CA LYS A 105 -29.48 -20.98 70.81
C LYS A 105 -28.27 -20.73 71.69
N PHE A 106 -27.07 -20.86 71.17
CA PHE A 106 -25.84 -20.53 71.85
C PHE A 106 -25.18 -19.40 71.07
N LEU A 107 -24.75 -18.34 71.76
CA LEU A 107 -23.94 -17.28 71.22
C LEU A 107 -22.57 -17.36 71.93
N LEU A 108 -21.52 -17.35 71.06
CA LEU A 108 -20.16 -17.32 71.54
C LEU A 108 -19.42 -16.22 70.89
N SER A 109 -18.63 -15.42 71.54
CA SER A 109 -17.76 -14.45 70.94
C SER A 109 -16.37 -14.43 71.57
N LEU A 110 -15.41 -14.10 70.76
CA LEU A 110 -14.02 -13.86 71.08
C LEU A 110 -13.63 -12.51 70.47
N GLU A 111 -13.48 -11.50 71.29
CA GLU A 111 -13.14 -10.14 70.83
C GLU A 111 -11.69 -10.06 70.32
N LYS A 112 -10.80 -10.85 70.88
CA LYS A 112 -9.39 -10.97 70.46
C LYS A 112 -8.92 -12.37 70.56
N THR A 113 -8.67 -13.05 69.41
CA THR A 113 -8.14 -14.41 69.44
C THR A 113 -6.93 -14.54 68.54
N ASN A 114 -5.94 -15.32 68.95
CA ASN A 114 -4.82 -15.66 68.06
C ASN A 114 -5.18 -16.92 67.24
N TYR A 115 -4.78 -16.86 65.97
CA TYR A 115 -5.11 -17.93 65.00
C TYR A 115 -4.72 -19.33 65.50
N ASN A 116 -3.48 -19.49 65.94
CA ASN A 116 -2.97 -20.78 66.41
C ASN A 116 -3.75 -21.32 67.66
N GLU A 117 -4.09 -20.44 68.57
CA GLU A 117 -4.86 -20.78 69.74
C GLU A 117 -6.30 -21.21 69.37
N SER A 118 -6.94 -20.51 68.44
CA SER A 118 -8.28 -20.85 67.97
C SER A 118 -8.29 -22.20 67.22
N VAL A 119 -7.33 -22.39 66.36
CA VAL A 119 -7.20 -23.64 65.59
C VAL A 119 -6.94 -24.85 66.49
N HIS A 120 -6.21 -24.62 67.60
CA HIS A 120 -5.94 -25.70 68.60
C HIS A 120 -7.20 -26.26 69.26
N LEU A 121 -8.24 -25.47 69.39
CA LEU A 121 -9.52 -25.86 69.95
C LEU A 121 -10.42 -26.63 68.94
N LEU A 122 -10.05 -26.70 67.67
CA LEU A 122 -10.86 -27.34 66.60
C LEU A 122 -10.54 -28.86 66.47
N PRO A 123 -11.42 -29.63 65.83
CA PRO A 123 -11.17 -31.06 65.53
C PRO A 123 -10.17 -31.23 64.40
N ASN A 124 -9.47 -32.36 64.36
CA ASN A 124 -8.39 -32.65 63.43
C ASN A 124 -8.78 -32.51 61.96
N ASN A 125 -9.99 -32.91 61.60
CA ASN A 125 -10.49 -32.77 60.21
C ASN A 125 -10.62 -31.31 59.77
N ILE A 126 -10.82 -30.37 60.71
CA ILE A 126 -10.85 -28.92 60.41
C ILE A 126 -9.43 -28.37 60.48
N LYS A 127 -8.61 -28.78 61.44
CA LYS A 127 -7.20 -28.39 61.56
C LYS A 127 -6.44 -28.66 60.28
N GLN A 128 -6.59 -29.88 59.70
CA GLN A 128 -5.95 -30.26 58.44
C GLN A 128 -6.32 -29.32 57.24
N LYS A 129 -7.58 -28.82 57.17
CA LYS A 129 -8.01 -27.89 56.14
C LYS A 129 -7.46 -26.48 56.34
N LEU A 130 -7.13 -26.12 57.55
CA LEU A 130 -6.56 -24.82 57.94
C LEU A 130 -5.02 -24.87 58.02
N GLU A 131 -4.44 -26.06 57.76
CA GLU A 131 -3.00 -26.23 57.76
C GLU A 131 -2.35 -25.40 56.70
N GLY A 132 -1.32 -24.68 57.03
CA GLY A 132 -0.64 -23.74 56.16
C GLY A 132 -1.20 -22.32 56.16
N LEU A 133 -2.39 -22.07 56.68
CA LEU A 133 -2.90 -20.73 56.93
C LEU A 133 -2.31 -20.17 58.22
N ALA A 134 -1.87 -18.92 58.22
CA ALA A 134 -1.44 -18.21 59.43
C ALA A 134 -1.95 -16.77 59.37
N ILE A 135 -2.53 -16.34 60.47
CA ILE A 135 -3.01 -14.95 60.68
C ILE A 135 -2.15 -14.35 61.80
N LYS A 136 -1.47 -13.25 61.52
CA LYS A 136 -0.40 -12.72 62.39
C LYS A 136 -0.93 -12.00 63.62
N ARG A 137 -1.95 -11.19 63.43
CA ARG A 137 -2.53 -10.37 64.49
C ARG A 137 -3.83 -11.00 65.00
N PRO A 138 -4.22 -10.74 66.26
CA PRO A 138 -5.50 -11.19 66.80
C PRO A 138 -6.67 -10.69 65.92
N PHE A 139 -7.74 -11.47 65.86
CA PHE A 139 -8.97 -11.17 65.14
C PHE A 139 -10.19 -11.53 65.97
N LYS A 140 -11.35 -11.02 65.59
CA LYS A 140 -12.62 -11.27 66.27
C LYS A 140 -13.34 -12.44 65.64
N VAL A 141 -13.93 -13.34 66.46
CA VAL A 141 -14.77 -14.43 65.98
C VAL A 141 -16.02 -14.52 66.81
N SER A 142 -17.16 -14.72 66.21
CA SER A 142 -18.38 -15.04 66.92
C SER A 142 -19.11 -16.20 66.25
N ALA A 143 -19.86 -16.96 67.06
CA ALA A 143 -20.68 -18.08 66.61
C ALA A 143 -22.10 -17.96 67.14
N ASP A 144 -23.13 -18.10 66.26
CA ASP A 144 -24.54 -18.32 66.60
C ASP A 144 -24.91 -19.75 66.22
N ILE A 145 -25.12 -20.57 67.19
CA ILE A 145 -25.43 -21.97 67.02
C ILE A 145 -26.84 -22.22 67.52
N SER A 146 -27.76 -22.57 66.64
CA SER A 146 -29.17 -22.76 66.97
C SER A 146 -29.76 -24.04 66.36
N GLY A 147 -30.78 -24.58 67.03
CA GLY A 147 -31.41 -25.82 66.60
C GLY A 147 -32.40 -26.37 67.56
N LYS A 148 -32.61 -27.67 67.38
CA LYS A 148 -33.46 -28.43 68.33
C LYS A 148 -32.68 -29.67 68.90
N PHE A 149 -32.80 -29.98 70.13
CA PHE A 149 -32.28 -31.18 70.72
C PHE A 149 -33.09 -32.40 70.39
N VAL A 150 -33.39 -32.62 69.13
CA VAL A 150 -34.17 -33.79 68.68
C VAL A 150 -33.34 -34.64 67.69
N TYR A 151 -33.68 -35.91 67.60
CA TYR A 151 -33.00 -36.81 66.67
C TYR A 151 -33.30 -36.38 65.24
N LYS A 152 -32.28 -36.40 64.42
CA LYS A 152 -32.30 -35.95 62.99
C LYS A 152 -32.54 -34.43 62.74
N ASN A 153 -32.46 -33.57 63.78
CA ASN A 153 -32.54 -32.15 63.53
C ASN A 153 -31.11 -31.58 63.24
N ASN A 154 -31.03 -30.67 62.26
CA ASN A 154 -29.80 -30.01 61.89
C ASN A 154 -29.61 -28.73 62.67
N THR A 155 -28.42 -28.62 63.20
CA THR A 155 -27.96 -27.39 63.86
C THR A 155 -27.53 -26.37 62.87
N LEU A 156 -28.12 -25.17 62.89
CA LEU A 156 -27.66 -24.01 62.17
C LEU A 156 -26.44 -23.45 62.89
N VAL A 157 -25.33 -23.37 62.22
CA VAL A 157 -24.08 -22.73 62.70
C VAL A 157 -23.80 -21.53 61.80
N LYS A 158 -23.77 -20.38 62.42
CA LYS A 158 -23.32 -19.12 61.77
C LYS A 158 -22.05 -18.67 62.47
N LEU A 159 -20.98 -18.57 61.73
CA LEU A 159 -19.71 -17.97 62.19
C LEU A 159 -19.58 -16.59 61.57
N LYS A 160 -19.15 -15.63 62.37
CA LYS A 160 -18.74 -14.31 61.93
C LYS A 160 -17.30 -14.09 62.38
N TYR A 161 -16.48 -13.54 61.50
CA TYR A 161 -15.08 -13.25 61.82
C TYR A 161 -14.73 -11.87 61.23
N GLU A 162 -13.92 -11.16 62.00
CA GLU A 162 -13.57 -9.77 61.64
C GLU A 162 -12.10 -9.52 62.04
N THR A 163 -11.42 -8.83 61.11
CA THR A 163 -10.07 -8.34 61.37
C THR A 163 -9.81 -7.04 60.65
N SER A 164 -8.87 -6.26 61.13
CA SER A 164 -8.42 -5.04 60.49
C SER A 164 -6.89 -4.97 60.47
N ASN A 165 -6.34 -4.50 59.37
CA ASN A 165 -4.93 -4.27 59.18
C ASN A 165 -4.04 -5.45 59.63
N ASN A 166 -4.38 -6.67 59.20
CA ASN A 166 -3.71 -7.92 59.56
C ASN A 166 -2.77 -8.41 58.44
N GLU A 167 -2.03 -9.46 58.71
CA GLU A 167 -1.22 -10.18 57.70
C GLU A 167 -1.65 -11.64 57.68
N ILE A 168 -1.85 -12.16 56.47
CA ILE A 168 -2.26 -13.55 56.27
C ILE A 168 -1.24 -14.24 55.34
N PHE A 169 -0.79 -15.41 55.78
CA PHE A 169 0.10 -16.28 54.99
C PHE A 169 -0.60 -17.58 54.68
N TYR A 170 -0.46 -18.03 53.46
CA TYR A 170 -0.85 -19.38 53.03
C TYR A 170 0.37 -20.12 52.47
N LYS A 171 1.00 -20.94 53.32
CA LYS A 171 2.29 -21.59 53.04
C LYS A 171 2.24 -22.55 51.83
N LYS A 172 1.13 -23.24 51.61
CA LYS A 172 0.98 -24.21 50.51
C LYS A 172 1.20 -23.59 49.16
N ASP A 173 0.72 -22.34 48.96
CA ASP A 173 0.83 -21.61 47.70
C ASP A 173 1.79 -20.43 47.81
N SER A 174 2.53 -20.32 48.95
CA SER A 174 3.48 -19.20 49.20
C SER A 174 2.83 -17.81 49.08
N LEU A 175 1.53 -17.72 49.39
CA LEU A 175 0.79 -16.47 49.29
C LEU A 175 0.94 -15.64 50.55
N HIS A 176 1.24 -14.35 50.39
CA HIS A 176 1.35 -13.41 51.51
C HIS A 176 0.50 -12.18 51.21
N PHE A 177 -0.52 -11.99 52.10
CA PHE A 177 -1.41 -10.83 52.03
C PHE A 177 -1.09 -9.90 53.20
N LYS A 178 -0.92 -8.59 52.91
CA LYS A 178 -0.66 -7.53 53.87
C LYS A 178 -1.87 -6.63 54.01
N ASN A 179 -1.93 -5.90 55.14
CA ASN A 179 -2.95 -4.90 55.42
C ASN A 179 -4.38 -5.43 55.24
N ILE A 180 -4.58 -6.75 55.50
CA ILE A 180 -5.86 -7.43 55.33
C ILE A 180 -6.86 -6.90 56.34
N SER A 181 -8.03 -6.50 55.87
CA SER A 181 -9.19 -6.15 56.66
C SER A 181 -10.42 -6.83 56.07
N PHE A 182 -11.21 -7.50 56.86
CA PHE A 182 -12.45 -8.13 56.43
C PHE A 182 -13.50 -8.22 57.50
N ILE A 183 -14.76 -8.28 57.08
CA ILE A 183 -15.91 -8.78 57.82
C ILE A 183 -16.49 -9.93 57.03
N GLY A 184 -16.41 -11.11 57.59
CA GLY A 184 -16.86 -12.30 56.89
C GLY A 184 -17.62 -13.26 57.79
N GLY A 185 -18.23 -14.25 57.19
CA GLY A 185 -18.96 -15.26 57.90
C GLY A 185 -19.11 -16.56 57.14
N THR A 186 -19.38 -17.63 57.88
CA THR A 186 -19.67 -18.95 57.30
C THR A 186 -20.95 -19.48 57.95
N LYS A 187 -21.87 -19.93 57.16
CA LYS A 187 -23.06 -20.64 57.65
C LYS A 187 -23.26 -21.95 56.90
N ASN A 188 -23.69 -22.96 57.66
CA ASN A 188 -24.19 -24.18 57.02
C ASN A 188 -25.63 -23.91 56.51
N ARG A 189 -26.02 -24.58 55.44
CA ARG A 189 -27.37 -24.51 54.92
C ARG A 189 -28.25 -25.55 55.54
N VAL A 190 -29.32 -25.15 56.24
CA VAL A 190 -30.30 -26.00 56.85
C VAL A 190 -31.59 -25.86 56.03
N PHE A 191 -32.13 -26.98 55.56
CA PHE A 191 -33.43 -27.04 54.91
C PHE A 191 -34.53 -27.17 55.93
N GLU A 192 -35.56 -26.37 55.84
CA GLU A 192 -36.73 -26.41 56.70
C GLU A 192 -37.58 -27.65 56.43
N ASP A 193 -37.56 -28.16 55.23
CA ASP A 193 -38.30 -29.34 54.81
C ASP A 193 -37.53 -30.62 55.19
N SER A 194 -38.09 -31.37 56.11
CA SER A 194 -37.54 -32.62 56.63
C SER A 194 -37.52 -33.79 55.66
N SER A 195 -38.13 -33.63 54.47
CA SER A 195 -38.17 -34.67 53.43
C SER A 195 -36.93 -34.62 52.54
N LYS A 196 -36.17 -33.52 52.56
CA LYS A 196 -34.91 -33.40 51.78
C LYS A 196 -33.73 -33.95 52.60
N VAL A 197 -33.03 -34.90 52.01
CA VAL A 197 -31.78 -35.46 52.62
C VAL A 197 -30.78 -34.31 52.81
N GLU A 198 -30.51 -34.01 54.06
CA GLU A 198 -29.56 -32.98 54.41
C GLU A 198 -28.14 -33.37 54.04
N ASN A 199 -27.54 -32.55 53.27
CA ASN A 199 -26.15 -32.70 53.00
C ASN A 199 -25.35 -31.75 53.93
N ARG A 200 -24.64 -32.31 54.89
CA ARG A 200 -23.78 -31.59 55.86
C ARG A 200 -22.62 -30.81 55.16
N LYS A 201 -22.47 -30.99 53.86
CA LYS A 201 -21.41 -30.27 53.04
C LYS A 201 -21.91 -28.99 52.46
N ASN A 202 -23.16 -28.59 52.64
CA ASN A 202 -23.70 -27.33 52.16
C ASN A 202 -23.23 -26.17 53.06
N LEU A 203 -22.38 -25.31 52.52
CA LEU A 203 -21.82 -24.15 53.22
C LEU A 203 -22.02 -22.89 52.39
N THR A 204 -22.31 -21.79 53.07
CA THR A 204 -22.26 -20.46 52.50
C THR A 204 -21.22 -19.64 53.21
N ASN A 205 -20.22 -19.19 52.52
CA ASN A 205 -19.23 -18.25 53.04
C ASN A 205 -19.57 -16.85 52.48
N THR A 206 -19.58 -15.86 53.31
CA THR A 206 -19.85 -14.46 52.94
C THR A 206 -18.75 -13.56 53.49
N PHE A 207 -18.38 -12.56 52.68
CA PHE A 207 -17.61 -11.41 53.11
C PHE A 207 -18.36 -10.15 52.72
N GLU A 208 -18.78 -9.36 53.69
CA GLU A 208 -19.38 -8.06 53.43
C GLU A 208 -18.36 -7.17 52.74
N TYR A 209 -17.15 -7.16 53.23
CA TYR A 209 -15.99 -6.66 52.54
C TYR A 209 -14.72 -7.45 52.89
N LEU A 210 -13.77 -7.45 52.00
CA LEU A 210 -12.43 -7.96 52.16
C LEU A 210 -11.48 -7.04 51.42
N SER A 211 -10.53 -6.42 52.09
CA SER A 211 -9.52 -5.56 51.45
C SER A 211 -8.14 -5.90 51.98
N GLY A 212 -7.14 -5.64 51.17
CA GLY A 212 -5.75 -5.87 51.51
C GLY A 212 -4.80 -5.58 50.37
N GLU A 213 -3.60 -6.11 50.49
CA GLU A 213 -2.57 -6.03 49.48
C GLU A 213 -1.98 -7.40 49.20
N TYR A 214 -1.82 -7.71 47.93
CA TYR A 214 -1.07 -8.87 47.45
C TYR A 214 0.00 -8.41 46.45
N ASN A 215 1.28 -8.72 46.71
CA ASN A 215 2.39 -8.26 45.92
C ASN A 215 2.36 -6.72 45.66
N ASN A 216 2.11 -5.95 46.73
CA ASN A 216 1.94 -4.48 46.71
C ASN A 216 0.77 -3.97 45.87
N MET A 217 -0.14 -4.83 45.45
CA MET A 217 -1.37 -4.44 44.75
C MET A 217 -2.52 -4.41 45.74
N PRO A 218 -3.08 -3.26 46.05
CA PRO A 218 -4.27 -3.16 46.84
C PRO A 218 -5.47 -3.76 46.13
N PHE A 219 -6.27 -4.48 46.85
CA PHE A 219 -7.53 -5.03 46.35
C PHE A 219 -8.66 -4.79 47.33
N LYS A 220 -9.88 -4.72 46.83
CA LYS A 220 -11.12 -4.62 47.56
C LYS A 220 -12.12 -5.60 46.95
N ILE A 221 -12.73 -6.39 47.80
CA ILE A 221 -13.78 -7.36 47.47
C ILE A 221 -14.99 -7.00 48.30
N LYS A 222 -16.17 -6.91 47.71
CA LYS A 222 -17.42 -6.59 48.36
C LYS A 222 -18.47 -7.67 48.06
N ASP A 223 -19.36 -7.87 49.03
CA ASP A 223 -20.54 -8.73 48.88
C ASP A 223 -20.19 -10.14 48.36
N LEU A 224 -19.02 -10.67 48.78
CA LEU A 224 -18.60 -12.00 48.39
C LEU A 224 -19.53 -13.04 49.02
N THR A 225 -20.12 -13.88 48.18
CA THR A 225 -20.91 -15.03 48.58
C THR A 225 -20.45 -16.25 47.84
N LEU A 226 -19.86 -17.23 48.55
CA LEU A 226 -19.43 -18.50 48.01
C LEU A 226 -20.35 -19.60 48.56
N VAL A 227 -21.15 -20.18 47.68
CA VAL A 227 -22.07 -21.28 48.01
C VAL A 227 -21.47 -22.60 47.54
N SER A 228 -21.32 -23.52 48.45
CA SER A 228 -20.89 -24.90 48.19
C SER A 228 -22.05 -25.83 48.52
N GLU A 229 -22.53 -26.57 47.52
CA GLU A 229 -23.56 -27.61 47.67
C GLU A 229 -22.96 -28.97 47.24
N PHE A 230 -23.44 -30.04 47.95
CA PHE A 230 -22.96 -31.38 47.59
C PHE A 230 -23.41 -31.75 46.15
N SER A 231 -22.50 -32.35 45.40
CA SER A 231 -22.72 -32.76 44.00
C SER A 231 -23.07 -31.65 43.03
N LYS A 232 -22.92 -30.38 43.43
CA LYS A 232 -23.08 -29.25 42.53
C LYS A 232 -21.80 -28.42 42.42
N PRO A 233 -21.59 -27.73 41.30
CA PRO A 233 -20.53 -26.76 41.19
C PRO A 233 -20.61 -25.69 42.29
N LYS A 234 -19.45 -25.20 42.74
CA LYS A 234 -19.45 -24.07 43.66
C LYS A 234 -19.91 -22.82 42.94
N TYR A 235 -20.75 -22.03 43.59
CA TYR A 235 -21.26 -20.77 43.06
C TYR A 235 -20.63 -19.60 43.82
N LEU A 236 -20.12 -18.63 43.10
CA LEU A 236 -19.53 -17.39 43.60
C LEU A 236 -20.28 -16.18 43.05
N SER A 237 -20.58 -15.26 43.95
CA SER A 237 -21.01 -13.91 43.60
C SER A 237 -20.15 -12.89 44.36
N THR A 238 -19.62 -11.91 43.71
CA THR A 238 -18.77 -10.89 44.32
C THR A 238 -18.53 -9.71 43.40
N SER A 239 -18.27 -8.54 43.96
CA SER A 239 -17.65 -7.42 43.29
C SER A 239 -16.23 -7.19 43.78
N TYR A 240 -15.33 -6.81 42.90
CA TYR A 240 -13.94 -6.63 43.22
C TYR A 240 -13.31 -5.42 42.58
N GLU A 241 -12.29 -4.88 43.22
CA GLU A 241 -11.43 -3.81 42.73
C GLU A 241 -9.99 -4.15 43.07
N VAL A 242 -9.11 -4.09 42.05
CA VAL A 242 -7.67 -4.29 42.19
C VAL A 242 -6.98 -3.14 41.46
N GLU A 243 -6.02 -2.54 42.11
CA GLU A 243 -5.22 -1.47 41.51
C GLU A 243 -3.75 -1.59 41.89
N GLY A 244 -2.86 -1.00 41.11
CA GLY A 244 -1.43 -1.06 41.41
C GLY A 244 -0.55 -0.60 40.28
N GLU A 245 0.74 -0.70 40.49
CA GLU A 245 1.72 -0.48 39.46
C GLU A 245 1.79 -1.70 38.53
N ILE A 246 1.95 -1.43 37.24
CA ILE A 246 1.94 -2.46 36.20
C ILE A 246 3.08 -3.48 36.31
N ASN A 247 4.23 -3.06 36.83
CA ASN A 247 5.38 -3.94 37.03
C ASN A 247 5.09 -5.13 37.98
N TYR A 248 4.15 -4.95 38.89
CA TYR A 248 3.73 -6.04 39.80
C TYR A 248 2.98 -7.16 39.09
N LEU A 249 2.36 -6.90 37.97
CA LEU A 249 1.70 -7.93 37.16
C LEU A 249 2.68 -8.99 36.63
N ASN A 250 3.97 -8.68 36.51
CA ASN A 250 4.97 -9.65 36.03
C ASN A 250 5.09 -10.85 36.98
N THR A 251 4.82 -10.66 38.29
CA THR A 251 4.86 -11.72 39.28
C THR A 251 3.66 -12.66 39.19
N ILE A 252 2.54 -12.19 38.62
CA ILE A 252 1.29 -12.93 38.48
C ILE A 252 1.17 -13.57 37.11
N ILE A 253 1.41 -12.79 36.05
CA ILE A 253 1.19 -13.23 34.66
C ILE A 253 2.36 -14.10 34.18
N ASN A 254 3.55 -13.97 34.73
CA ASN A 254 4.78 -14.72 34.39
C ASN A 254 4.88 -15.13 32.90
N SER A 255 4.62 -14.16 31.99
CA SER A 255 4.67 -14.40 30.54
C SER A 255 6.08 -14.79 30.14
N ALA A 256 6.23 -15.82 29.28
CA ALA A 256 7.50 -16.22 28.69
C ALA A 256 8.02 -15.14 27.69
N ASP A 257 7.11 -14.46 27.00
CA ASP A 257 7.42 -13.63 25.83
C ASP A 257 7.49 -12.13 26.14
N TYR A 258 6.75 -11.67 27.16
CA TYR A 258 6.58 -10.25 27.44
C TYR A 258 6.84 -9.90 28.91
N SER A 259 7.25 -8.66 29.13
CA SER A 259 7.33 -8.04 30.45
C SER A 259 6.59 -6.70 30.45
N PHE A 260 5.96 -6.40 31.58
CA PHE A 260 5.22 -5.17 31.81
C PHE A 260 6.05 -4.21 32.66
N SER A 261 6.08 -2.94 32.29
CA SER A 261 6.80 -1.91 33.04
C SER A 261 6.13 -0.56 32.89
N ASN A 262 6.29 0.25 33.90
CA ASN A 262 5.75 1.60 33.99
C ASN A 262 4.20 1.66 33.97
N GLY A 263 3.66 2.70 34.57
CA GLY A 263 2.23 2.96 34.59
C GLY A 263 1.48 2.24 35.72
N ASN A 264 0.19 2.52 35.77
CA ASN A 264 -0.72 1.98 36.75
C ASN A 264 -1.90 1.29 36.07
N PHE A 265 -2.46 0.30 36.74
CA PHE A 265 -3.69 -0.34 36.34
C PHE A 265 -4.76 -0.26 37.42
N LYS A 266 -6.00 -0.34 37.01
CA LYS A 266 -7.17 -0.54 37.85
C LYS A 266 -8.10 -1.55 37.15
N ILE A 267 -8.46 -2.59 37.91
CA ILE A 267 -9.40 -3.62 37.48
C ILE A 267 -10.58 -3.58 38.43
N THR A 268 -11.77 -3.38 37.91
CA THR A 268 -13.02 -3.49 38.70
C THR A 268 -13.91 -4.49 37.98
N GLY A 269 -14.63 -5.27 38.75
CA GLY A 269 -15.51 -6.25 38.13
C GLY A 269 -16.50 -6.87 39.11
N ASN A 270 -17.42 -7.62 38.51
CA ASN A 270 -18.39 -8.46 39.19
C ASN A 270 -18.22 -9.89 38.67
N TYR A 271 -18.42 -10.83 39.56
CA TYR A 271 -18.49 -12.23 39.22
C TYR A 271 -19.79 -12.80 39.76
N ASN A 272 -20.53 -13.54 38.93
CA ASN A 272 -21.82 -14.11 39.36
C ASN A 272 -22.09 -15.44 38.63
N GLY A 273 -21.53 -16.54 39.14
CA GLY A 273 -21.65 -17.83 38.47
C GLY A 273 -20.95 -18.98 39.13
N THR A 274 -20.82 -20.07 38.42
CA THR A 274 -20.12 -21.30 38.89
C THR A 274 -18.60 -21.18 38.66
N ILE A 275 -17.81 -21.83 39.50
CA ILE A 275 -16.35 -21.86 39.41
C ILE A 275 -15.91 -23.31 39.20
N ASN A 276 -15.80 -23.77 37.95
CA ASN A 276 -15.27 -25.10 37.60
C ASN A 276 -14.07 -25.02 36.69
N SER A 277 -14.02 -24.00 35.82
CA SER A 277 -13.00 -23.85 34.78
C SER A 277 -12.67 -22.37 34.51
N ILE A 278 -11.60 -22.10 33.81
CA ILE A 278 -11.26 -20.74 33.32
C ILE A 278 -12.37 -20.18 32.43
N SER A 279 -13.04 -21.04 31.66
CA SER A 279 -14.18 -20.64 30.85
C SER A 279 -15.34 -20.10 31.69
N ASP A 280 -15.64 -20.73 32.86
CA ASP A 280 -16.66 -20.22 33.78
C ASP A 280 -16.29 -18.80 34.27
N VAL A 281 -15.01 -18.59 34.62
CA VAL A 281 -14.57 -17.27 35.10
C VAL A 281 -14.86 -16.19 34.07
N ILE A 282 -14.65 -16.49 32.81
CA ILE A 282 -14.91 -15.52 31.70
C ILE A 282 -16.42 -15.36 31.50
N ASN A 283 -17.15 -16.46 31.40
CA ASN A 283 -18.58 -16.44 31.07
C ASN A 283 -19.47 -15.78 32.15
N PHE A 284 -18.99 -15.71 33.39
CA PHE A 284 -19.72 -15.18 34.54
C PHE A 284 -19.11 -13.89 35.11
N SER A 285 -18.17 -13.27 34.39
CA SER A 285 -17.53 -12.03 34.82
C SER A 285 -17.95 -10.84 34.02
N GLU A 286 -18.12 -9.72 34.71
CA GLU A 286 -18.09 -8.39 34.13
C GLU A 286 -16.82 -7.70 34.64
N VAL A 287 -15.94 -7.24 33.74
CA VAL A 287 -14.63 -6.72 34.13
C VAL A 287 -14.34 -5.41 33.38
N ASN A 288 -13.93 -4.41 34.14
CA ASN A 288 -13.43 -3.14 33.61
C ASN A 288 -11.94 -3.03 33.90
N ILE A 289 -11.14 -2.94 32.87
CA ILE A 289 -9.68 -2.84 32.97
C ILE A 289 -9.27 -1.46 32.44
N LYS A 290 -8.62 -0.67 33.28
CA LYS A 290 -8.06 0.62 32.92
C LYS A 290 -6.59 0.64 33.23
N SER A 291 -5.79 1.12 32.29
CA SER A 291 -4.36 1.32 32.49
C SER A 291 -3.92 2.63 31.84
N LYS A 292 -2.92 3.26 32.46
CA LYS A 292 -2.28 4.47 31.94
C LYS A 292 -0.77 4.28 31.93
N LYS A 293 -0.12 4.73 30.84
CA LYS A 293 1.34 4.71 30.64
C LYS A 293 1.95 3.29 30.73
N LEU A 294 1.20 2.26 30.27
CA LEU A 294 1.67 0.89 30.20
C LEU A 294 2.78 0.76 29.15
N ILE A 295 3.86 0.10 29.50
CA ILE A 295 4.92 -0.30 28.58
C ILE A 295 5.00 -1.82 28.57
N ILE A 296 4.86 -2.42 27.38
CA ILE A 296 5.07 -3.84 27.15
C ILE A 296 6.39 -4.01 26.40
N LYS A 297 7.29 -4.83 26.92
CA LYS A 297 8.57 -5.15 26.30
C LYS A 297 8.61 -6.63 25.93
N SER A 298 9.06 -6.94 24.72
CA SER A 298 9.38 -8.31 24.34
C SER A 298 10.63 -8.78 25.08
N LYS A 299 10.63 -10.04 25.55
CA LYS A 299 11.81 -10.68 26.16
C LYS A 299 12.78 -11.24 25.10
N HIS A 300 12.31 -11.42 23.87
CA HIS A 300 13.06 -12.05 22.77
C HIS A 300 13.51 -11.08 21.69
N SER A 301 13.07 -9.82 21.75
CA SER A 301 13.40 -8.79 20.79
C SER A 301 13.54 -7.43 21.46
N THR A 302 14.01 -6.42 20.69
CA THR A 302 14.05 -5.03 21.14
C THR A 302 12.72 -4.31 21.06
N ASN A 303 11.63 -5.04 20.74
CA ASN A 303 10.32 -4.45 20.57
C ASN A 303 9.75 -3.95 21.89
N ARG A 304 9.31 -2.70 21.87
CA ARG A 304 8.68 -2.01 22.97
C ARG A 304 7.39 -1.38 22.45
N TYR A 305 6.32 -1.58 23.21
CA TYR A 305 5.00 -1.00 22.93
C TYR A 305 4.65 -0.04 24.06
N ASP A 306 4.55 1.23 23.76
CA ASP A 306 4.12 2.26 24.70
C ASP A 306 2.60 2.45 24.54
N ILE A 307 1.86 2.21 25.60
CA ILE A 307 0.41 2.24 25.65
C ILE A 307 -0.02 3.31 26.66
N PRO A 308 -0.22 4.55 26.22
CA PRO A 308 -0.65 5.64 27.11
C PRO A 308 -1.99 5.38 27.80
N ILE A 309 -2.93 4.76 27.08
CA ILE A 309 -4.27 4.48 27.55
C ILE A 309 -4.68 3.07 27.10
N LEU A 310 -5.22 2.30 28.03
CA LEU A 310 -5.96 1.07 27.79
C LEU A 310 -7.23 1.10 28.61
N GLU A 311 -8.38 1.05 27.96
CA GLU A 311 -9.69 0.84 28.58
C GLU A 311 -10.37 -0.35 27.89
N LEU A 312 -10.53 -1.46 28.65
CA LEU A 312 -11.15 -2.69 28.19
C LEU A 312 -12.31 -3.03 29.12
N TYR A 313 -13.45 -3.33 28.57
CA TYR A 313 -14.62 -3.84 29.27
C TYR A 313 -14.92 -5.25 28.77
N ILE A 314 -15.08 -6.18 29.70
CA ILE A 314 -15.45 -7.58 29.42
C ILE A 314 -16.81 -7.79 30.08
N ASP A 315 -17.79 -8.22 29.29
CA ASP A 315 -19.13 -8.55 29.72
C ASP A 315 -19.45 -9.98 29.30
N HIS A 316 -19.42 -10.87 30.28
CA HIS A 316 -19.53 -12.30 30.06
C HIS A 316 -18.48 -12.80 29.07
N ASN A 317 -18.87 -13.38 27.97
CA ASN A 317 -17.93 -13.87 26.96
C ASN A 317 -17.58 -12.84 25.85
N ASN A 318 -17.93 -11.57 26.04
CA ASN A 318 -17.66 -10.50 25.09
C ASN A 318 -16.71 -9.49 25.69
N ALA A 319 -15.89 -8.88 24.85
CA ALA A 319 -15.00 -7.81 25.26
C ALA A 319 -15.19 -6.58 24.36
N GLU A 320 -15.21 -5.39 24.98
CA GLU A 320 -15.25 -4.09 24.31
C GLU A 320 -13.94 -3.36 24.59
N ILE A 321 -13.18 -3.07 23.55
CA ILE A 321 -12.04 -2.16 23.63
C ILE A 321 -12.61 -0.73 23.52
N LYS A 322 -12.82 -0.09 24.66
CA LYS A 322 -13.33 1.30 24.69
C LYS A 322 -12.32 2.25 24.13
N GLU A 323 -11.05 2.07 24.49
CA GLU A 323 -9.94 2.84 23.97
C GLU A 323 -8.62 2.11 24.26
N LEU A 324 -7.84 1.90 23.21
CA LEU A 324 -6.46 1.44 23.30
C LEU A 324 -5.62 2.37 22.43
N ILE A 325 -4.75 3.16 23.07
CA ILE A 325 -3.80 4.03 22.36
C ILE A 325 -2.43 3.36 22.42
N VAL A 326 -1.81 3.19 21.26
CA VAL A 326 -0.46 2.66 21.12
C VAL A 326 0.41 3.74 20.49
N ASP A 327 1.42 4.20 21.19
CA ASP A 327 2.44 5.10 20.64
C ASP A 327 3.49 4.28 19.91
N LEU A 328 3.74 4.62 18.65
CA LEU A 328 4.75 3.97 17.81
C LEU A 328 6.07 4.71 17.89
N ASP A 329 6.00 6.06 17.92
CA ASP A 329 7.10 6.97 18.20
C ASP A 329 6.56 8.32 18.70
N SER A 330 7.40 9.38 18.77
CA SER A 330 7.04 10.67 19.35
C SER A 330 5.87 11.39 18.66
N LYS A 331 5.52 11.02 17.42
CA LYS A 331 4.47 11.66 16.61
C LYS A 331 3.36 10.69 16.20
N ASP A 332 3.66 9.40 16.15
CA ASP A 332 2.79 8.38 15.59
C ASP A 332 2.03 7.66 16.70
N ASN A 333 0.73 7.71 16.68
CA ASN A 333 -0.11 6.91 17.56
C ASN A 333 -1.23 6.22 16.79
N ILE A 334 -1.64 5.08 17.32
CA ILE A 334 -2.79 4.33 16.82
C ILE A 334 -3.83 4.27 17.94
N ILE A 335 -5.05 4.62 17.63
CA ILE A 335 -6.20 4.49 18.51
C ILE A 335 -7.03 3.32 18.02
N ILE A 336 -7.23 2.33 18.88
CA ILE A 336 -7.98 1.10 18.58
C ILE A 336 -9.22 1.09 19.47
N LYS A 337 -10.39 0.86 18.87
CA LYS A 337 -11.69 0.66 19.52
C LYS A 337 -12.40 -0.53 18.88
N GLY A 338 -13.26 -1.21 19.62
CA GLY A 338 -14.03 -2.27 19.00
C GLY A 338 -14.59 -3.31 19.96
N ASP A 339 -15.30 -4.25 19.37
CA ASP A 339 -16.00 -5.33 20.08
C ASP A 339 -15.43 -6.69 19.70
N ILE A 340 -15.29 -7.57 20.67
CA ILE A 340 -14.82 -8.94 20.47
C ILE A 340 -15.86 -9.88 21.06
N LYS A 341 -16.54 -10.64 20.22
CA LYS A 341 -17.47 -11.68 20.63
C LYS A 341 -16.76 -13.01 20.83
N ASN A 342 -17.23 -13.80 21.79
CA ASN A 342 -16.63 -15.08 22.18
C ASN A 342 -15.15 -14.92 22.57
N PHE A 343 -14.82 -13.87 23.31
CA PHE A 343 -13.46 -13.56 23.76
C PHE A 343 -12.80 -14.73 24.51
N GLY A 344 -13.60 -15.49 25.28
CA GLY A 344 -13.11 -16.66 26.01
C GLY A 344 -12.50 -17.75 25.14
N SER A 345 -12.93 -17.87 23.89
CA SER A 345 -12.39 -18.86 22.95
C SER A 345 -10.91 -18.62 22.64
N LEU A 346 -10.43 -17.37 22.76
CA LEU A 346 -9.01 -17.04 22.61
C LEU A 346 -8.14 -17.65 23.73
N LEU A 347 -8.73 -17.84 24.90
CA LEU A 347 -8.04 -18.36 26.09
C LEU A 347 -8.21 -19.88 26.26
N SER A 348 -9.30 -20.44 25.73
CA SER A 348 -9.65 -21.86 25.85
C SER A 348 -9.29 -22.70 24.62
N ASN A 349 -8.85 -22.10 23.51
CA ASN A 349 -8.67 -22.74 22.20
C ASN A 349 -9.94 -23.51 21.74
N ASP A 350 -11.11 -23.00 22.09
CA ASP A 350 -12.39 -23.59 21.67
C ASP A 350 -12.66 -23.27 20.20
N THR A 351 -12.57 -24.29 19.36
CA THR A 351 -12.81 -24.17 17.90
C THR A 351 -14.29 -24.25 17.53
N ALA A 352 -15.16 -24.69 18.45
CA ALA A 352 -16.59 -24.80 18.18
C ALA A 352 -17.30 -23.42 18.21
N ASN A 353 -16.77 -22.49 18.98
CA ASN A 353 -17.28 -21.13 19.11
C ASN A 353 -16.22 -20.12 18.71
N PRO A 354 -16.00 -19.87 17.42
CA PRO A 354 -14.97 -18.96 16.95
C PRO A 354 -15.18 -17.52 17.45
N THR A 355 -14.09 -16.83 17.67
CA THR A 355 -14.10 -15.41 18.02
C THR A 355 -14.42 -14.56 16.80
N TYR A 356 -15.25 -13.53 16.97
CA TYR A 356 -15.53 -12.51 15.96
C TYR A 356 -15.24 -11.13 16.53
N SER A 357 -14.61 -10.28 15.74
CA SER A 357 -14.34 -8.92 16.20
C SER A 357 -14.70 -7.85 15.17
N LYS A 358 -15.09 -6.68 15.69
CA LYS A 358 -15.18 -5.43 14.94
C LYS A 358 -14.16 -4.48 15.53
N ILE A 359 -13.13 -4.14 14.78
CA ILE A 359 -12.04 -3.30 15.26
C ILE A 359 -11.94 -2.05 14.39
N ALA A 360 -12.06 -0.90 15.01
CA ALA A 360 -11.83 0.39 14.40
C ALA A 360 -10.45 0.91 14.81
N ILE A 361 -9.64 1.24 13.82
CA ILE A 361 -8.28 1.75 13.98
C ILE A 361 -8.24 3.15 13.41
N SER A 362 -7.82 4.11 14.21
CA SER A 362 -7.68 5.49 13.76
C SER A 362 -6.33 6.08 14.15
N SER A 363 -5.84 7.01 13.31
CA SER A 363 -4.63 7.77 13.61
C SER A 363 -4.70 9.14 12.93
N LYS A 364 -4.15 10.16 13.58
CA LYS A 364 -3.96 11.49 12.96
C LYS A 364 -2.78 11.49 12.00
N TYR A 365 -1.72 10.82 12.37
CA TYR A 365 -0.53 10.66 11.56
C TYR A 365 0.04 9.27 11.82
N LEU A 366 0.38 8.55 10.75
CA LEU A 366 0.95 7.22 10.81
C LEU A 366 2.07 7.09 9.78
N ASN A 367 3.26 6.73 10.24
CA ASN A 367 4.38 6.42 9.37
C ASN A 367 4.51 4.90 9.20
N TYR A 368 4.54 4.43 7.95
CA TYR A 368 4.65 3.00 7.63
C TYR A 368 5.92 2.36 8.21
N GLN A 369 7.04 3.11 8.28
CA GLN A 369 8.28 2.59 8.84
C GLN A 369 8.18 2.40 10.36
N SER A 370 7.47 3.30 11.05
CA SER A 370 7.19 3.17 12.49
C SER A 370 6.35 1.93 12.78
N LEU A 371 5.35 1.63 11.92
CA LEU A 371 4.58 0.39 12.00
C LEU A 371 5.45 -0.86 11.85
N ILE A 372 6.30 -0.91 10.81
CA ILE A 372 7.19 -2.04 10.59
C ILE A 372 8.17 -2.20 11.75
N LYS A 373 8.70 -1.11 12.29
CA LYS A 373 9.62 -1.14 13.43
C LYS A 373 8.92 -1.66 14.68
N ALA A 374 7.67 -1.28 14.93
CA ALA A 374 6.91 -1.70 16.10
C ALA A 374 6.44 -3.16 16.01
N PHE A 375 5.91 -3.58 14.85
CA PHE A 375 5.24 -4.89 14.70
C PHE A 375 5.99 -5.87 13.79
N GLY A 376 7.04 -5.43 13.10
CA GLY A 376 7.84 -6.27 12.22
C GLY A 376 8.70 -7.26 13.01
N ALA A 377 8.67 -8.55 12.66
CA ALA A 377 9.61 -9.52 13.18
C ALA A 377 11.03 -9.16 12.70
N HIS A 378 11.92 -8.84 13.65
CA HIS A 378 13.32 -8.58 13.36
C HIS A 378 14.08 -9.91 13.08
N ASN A 379 13.84 -10.50 11.91
CA ASN A 379 14.79 -11.47 11.39
C ASN A 379 15.85 -10.74 10.58
N LYS A 380 17.06 -10.67 11.11
CA LYS A 380 18.23 -9.96 10.55
C LYS A 380 18.74 -10.47 9.18
N GLN A 381 18.03 -11.38 8.49
CA GLN A 381 18.59 -12.10 7.33
C GLN A 381 17.78 -12.10 6.02
N SER A 382 16.68 -11.40 5.86
CA SER A 382 16.06 -11.34 4.52
C SER A 382 15.75 -9.93 4.06
N LYS A 383 16.44 -9.49 3.00
CA LYS A 383 16.18 -8.23 2.27
C LYS A 383 14.85 -8.25 1.49
N SER A 384 14.15 -9.37 1.43
CA SER A 384 12.79 -9.48 0.85
C SER A 384 11.94 -10.37 1.75
N LYS A 385 10.92 -9.82 2.41
CA LYS A 385 9.88 -10.64 3.01
C LYS A 385 9.16 -11.38 1.89
N ASN A 386 9.33 -12.70 1.85
CA ASN A 386 8.60 -13.55 0.94
C ASN A 386 7.08 -13.40 1.21
N ILE A 387 6.26 -13.31 0.19
CA ILE A 387 4.78 -13.24 0.28
C ILE A 387 4.22 -14.35 1.18
N ALA A 388 4.83 -15.54 1.19
CA ALA A 388 4.48 -16.64 2.09
C ALA A 388 4.53 -16.25 3.58
N GLN A 389 5.53 -15.49 4.00
CA GLN A 389 5.65 -15.05 5.41
C GLN A 389 4.59 -14.00 5.75
N ILE A 390 4.25 -13.12 4.80
CA ILE A 390 3.18 -12.14 4.96
C ILE A 390 1.84 -12.87 5.06
N LYS A 391 1.56 -13.82 4.16
CA LYS A 391 0.35 -14.66 4.15
C LYS A 391 0.19 -15.39 5.49
N GLN A 392 1.24 -16.05 5.96
CA GLN A 392 1.23 -16.78 7.23
C GLN A 392 0.98 -15.85 8.43
N SER A 393 1.63 -14.67 8.47
CA SER A 393 1.45 -13.70 9.55
C SER A 393 0.02 -13.14 9.58
N ILE A 394 -0.53 -12.79 8.42
CA ILE A 394 -1.91 -12.34 8.30
C ILE A 394 -2.86 -13.46 8.74
N ASN A 395 -2.66 -14.68 8.25
CA ASN A 395 -3.55 -15.80 8.55
C ASN A 395 -3.58 -16.14 10.05
N ILE A 396 -2.43 -16.11 10.74
CA ILE A 396 -2.35 -16.31 12.18
C ILE A 396 -3.13 -15.23 12.94
N LEU A 397 -3.00 -13.97 12.54
CA LEU A 397 -3.69 -12.87 13.21
C LEU A 397 -5.20 -12.90 12.94
N VAL A 398 -5.60 -13.03 11.69
CA VAL A 398 -7.01 -12.90 11.31
C VAL A 398 -7.82 -14.16 11.62
N SER A 399 -7.24 -15.37 11.57
CA SER A 399 -7.95 -16.61 11.88
C SER A 399 -8.38 -16.72 13.33
N LYS A 400 -7.64 -16.11 14.25
CA LYS A 400 -7.98 -16.09 15.68
C LYS A 400 -9.12 -15.14 16.01
N PHE A 401 -9.24 -14.03 15.30
CA PHE A 401 -10.15 -12.94 15.64
C PHE A 401 -11.33 -12.79 14.68
N ASN A 402 -11.30 -13.42 13.49
CA ASN A 402 -12.28 -13.23 12.40
C ASN A 402 -12.71 -11.75 12.30
N PRO A 403 -11.77 -10.83 12.05
CA PRO A 403 -12.03 -9.42 12.26
C PRO A 403 -12.77 -8.77 11.10
N ASN A 404 -13.70 -7.89 11.45
CA ASN A 404 -14.09 -6.77 10.59
C ASN A 404 -13.24 -5.57 11.01
N LEU A 405 -12.39 -5.09 10.12
CA LEU A 405 -11.45 -4.01 10.38
C LEU A 405 -11.88 -2.75 9.65
N SER A 406 -11.96 -1.64 10.35
CA SER A 406 -12.09 -0.32 9.74
C SER A 406 -10.92 0.56 10.13
N PHE A 407 -10.29 1.21 9.16
CA PHE A 407 -9.22 2.15 9.40
C PHE A 407 -9.65 3.55 8.99
N ASN A 408 -9.33 4.53 9.80
CA ASN A 408 -9.51 5.95 9.51
C ASN A 408 -8.22 6.70 9.85
N LEU A 409 -7.38 6.92 8.84
CA LEU A 409 -6.09 7.55 8.98
C LEU A 409 -6.15 8.93 8.34
N GLN A 410 -5.96 10.00 9.11
CA GLN A 410 -5.97 11.35 8.54
C GLN A 410 -4.76 11.57 7.63
N GLN A 411 -3.60 11.04 8.01
CA GLN A 411 -2.38 11.08 7.22
C GLN A 411 -1.60 9.79 7.38
N LEU A 412 -1.23 9.17 6.26
CA LEU A 412 -0.35 7.99 6.18
C LEU A 412 0.88 8.35 5.36
N GLU A 413 2.04 8.29 5.98
CA GLU A 413 3.32 8.42 5.29
C GLU A 413 3.85 7.05 4.90
N PHE A 414 3.99 6.83 3.60
CA PHE A 414 4.51 5.60 3.01
C PHE A 414 5.76 5.93 2.19
N PHE A 415 6.95 5.63 2.71
CA PHE A 415 8.24 6.13 2.23
C PHE A 415 8.27 7.67 2.21
N ALA A 416 8.39 8.29 1.03
CA ALA A 416 8.38 9.74 0.85
C ALA A 416 7.00 10.29 0.42
N ILE A 417 5.96 9.42 0.41
CA ILE A 417 4.63 9.77 -0.09
C ILE A 417 3.69 9.93 1.10
N SER A 418 2.98 11.05 1.15
CA SER A 418 1.98 11.31 2.18
C SER A 418 0.58 11.19 1.60
N PHE A 419 -0.16 10.17 2.02
CA PHE A 419 -1.57 9.98 1.70
C PHE A 419 -2.44 10.56 2.81
N ASN A 420 -3.55 11.20 2.43
CA ASN A 420 -4.49 11.80 3.37
C ASN A 420 -5.86 11.13 3.30
N ASN A 421 -6.60 11.21 4.43
CA ASN A 421 -7.98 10.72 4.53
C ASN A 421 -8.13 9.26 4.07
N ILE A 422 -7.25 8.40 4.55
CA ILE A 422 -7.29 6.97 4.22
C ILE A 422 -8.39 6.29 5.03
N ILE A 423 -9.33 5.71 4.32
CA ILE A 423 -10.38 4.87 4.88
C ILE A 423 -10.21 3.47 4.30
N ILE A 424 -10.17 2.46 5.17
CA ILE A 424 -10.09 1.05 4.77
C ILE A 424 -11.21 0.31 5.49
N ASP A 425 -11.98 -0.48 4.76
CA ASP A 425 -12.97 -1.38 5.28
C ASP A 425 -12.64 -2.81 4.84
N ALA A 426 -12.27 -3.66 5.79
CA ALA A 426 -11.79 -5.01 5.53
C ALA A 426 -12.53 -6.04 6.40
N GLN A 427 -12.84 -7.18 5.81
CA GLN A 427 -13.50 -8.31 6.46
C GLN A 427 -12.74 -9.60 6.19
N TYR A 428 -12.51 -10.37 7.24
CA TYR A 428 -12.03 -11.74 7.12
C TYR A 428 -13.16 -12.73 7.39
N GLN A 429 -13.35 -13.66 6.46
CA GLN A 429 -14.31 -14.75 6.59
C GLN A 429 -13.86 -15.95 5.77
N ASP A 430 -13.94 -17.16 6.33
CA ASP A 430 -13.69 -18.43 5.63
C ASP A 430 -12.34 -18.43 4.87
N GLN A 431 -11.29 -17.94 5.51
CA GLN A 431 -9.93 -17.83 4.97
C GLN A 431 -9.79 -16.83 3.80
N HIS A 432 -10.78 -15.99 3.57
CA HIS A 432 -10.73 -14.92 2.61
C HIS A 432 -10.66 -13.57 3.33
N LEU A 433 -9.69 -12.74 2.95
CA LEU A 433 -9.60 -11.34 3.38
C LEU A 433 -10.17 -10.47 2.26
N SER A 434 -11.32 -9.88 2.51
CA SER A 434 -11.97 -8.95 1.58
C SER A 434 -11.81 -7.53 2.09
N ILE A 435 -11.08 -6.71 1.36
CA ILE A 435 -11.01 -5.26 1.56
C ILE A 435 -12.04 -4.65 0.62
N LYS A 436 -13.20 -4.30 1.18
CA LYS A 436 -14.35 -3.81 0.43
C LYS A 436 -14.08 -2.46 -0.22
N GLU A 437 -13.32 -1.64 0.49
CA GLU A 437 -12.91 -0.32 0.02
C GLU A 437 -11.63 0.11 0.72
N ILE A 438 -10.70 0.63 -0.06
CA ILE A 438 -9.62 1.50 0.37
C ILE A 438 -9.86 2.81 -0.35
N SER A 439 -10.10 3.88 0.36
CA SER A 439 -10.19 5.22 -0.23
C SER A 439 -9.20 6.16 0.44
N GLY A 440 -8.71 7.13 -0.32
CA GLY A 440 -7.76 8.11 0.19
C GLY A 440 -7.32 9.09 -0.88
N ASN A 441 -6.55 10.09 -0.46
CA ASN A 441 -6.08 11.16 -1.33
C ASN A 441 -4.56 11.24 -1.31
N TYR A 442 -3.96 11.43 -2.46
CA TYR A 442 -2.58 11.88 -2.59
C TYR A 442 -2.56 13.24 -3.26
N LYS A 443 -2.20 14.30 -2.51
CA LYS A 443 -2.38 15.69 -2.95
C LYS A 443 -3.82 15.89 -3.47
N GLU A 444 -4.00 16.28 -4.72
CA GLU A 444 -5.31 16.47 -5.37
C GLU A 444 -5.85 15.19 -6.06
N SER A 445 -5.15 14.07 -5.93
CA SER A 445 -5.56 12.80 -6.56
C SER A 445 -6.36 11.95 -5.58
N ASN A 446 -7.50 11.42 -6.03
CA ASN A 446 -8.32 10.46 -5.31
C ASN A 446 -7.92 9.02 -5.71
N LEU A 447 -7.91 8.13 -4.74
CA LEU A 447 -7.61 6.71 -4.90
C LEU A 447 -8.72 5.89 -4.28
N ILE A 448 -9.23 4.91 -5.01
CA ILE A 448 -10.21 3.95 -4.51
C ILE A 448 -9.77 2.56 -4.97
N ALA A 449 -9.63 1.63 -4.03
CA ALA A 449 -9.27 0.25 -4.35
C ALA A 449 -10.19 -0.76 -3.64
N LYS A 450 -10.33 -1.94 -4.26
CA LYS A 450 -10.98 -3.12 -3.70
C LYS A 450 -10.02 -4.29 -3.85
N ILE A 451 -9.86 -5.09 -2.81
CA ILE A 451 -8.92 -6.20 -2.82
C ILE A 451 -9.57 -7.41 -2.17
N ASN A 452 -9.53 -8.56 -2.83
CA ASN A 452 -9.86 -9.84 -2.24
C ASN A 452 -8.63 -10.75 -2.26
N ILE A 453 -8.32 -11.34 -1.14
CA ILE A 453 -7.13 -12.19 -0.95
C ILE A 453 -7.58 -13.55 -0.44
N ASP A 454 -7.18 -14.61 -1.14
CA ASP A 454 -7.37 -15.99 -0.68
C ASP A 454 -6.18 -16.41 0.22
N LEU A 455 -6.48 -16.61 1.49
CA LEU A 455 -5.53 -17.06 2.50
C LEU A 455 -5.60 -18.57 2.77
N SER A 456 -6.40 -19.33 2.00
CA SER A 456 -6.58 -20.77 2.18
C SER A 456 -5.25 -21.53 2.11
N PRO A 457 -5.04 -22.56 2.96
CA PRO A 457 -3.87 -23.42 2.87
C PRO A 457 -3.97 -24.28 1.60
N ARG A 458 -2.93 -24.24 0.78
CA ARG A 458 -2.88 -25.03 -0.45
C ARG A 458 -2.28 -26.42 -0.21
N LYS A 459 -2.73 -27.41 -0.99
CA LYS A 459 -2.36 -28.83 -0.81
C LYS A 459 -0.89 -29.16 -1.10
N ASN A 460 -0.17 -28.33 -1.87
CA ASN A 460 1.22 -28.56 -2.25
C ASN A 460 2.18 -27.61 -1.53
N LYS A 461 3.32 -28.11 -1.06
CA LYS A 461 4.36 -27.29 -0.39
C LYS A 461 4.91 -26.16 -1.25
N ASN A 462 4.89 -26.28 -2.57
CA ASN A 462 5.36 -25.27 -3.52
C ASN A 462 4.35 -24.11 -3.72
N ASP A 463 3.09 -24.29 -3.34
CA ASP A 463 2.02 -23.30 -3.50
C ASP A 463 2.05 -22.20 -2.40
N LEU A 464 2.89 -22.36 -1.38
CA LEU A 464 3.05 -21.40 -0.28
C LEU A 464 3.71 -20.09 -0.70
N GLU A 465 4.30 -20.03 -1.88
CA GLU A 465 5.03 -18.85 -2.36
C GLU A 465 4.16 -17.84 -3.11
N THR A 466 2.92 -18.18 -3.41
CA THR A 466 2.01 -17.33 -4.18
C THR A 466 0.85 -16.81 -3.35
N LEU A 467 0.39 -15.61 -3.67
CA LEU A 467 -0.80 -15.01 -3.12
C LEU A 467 -1.83 -14.82 -4.23
N GLN A 468 -2.96 -15.53 -4.13
CA GLN A 468 -4.08 -15.31 -5.03
C GLN A 468 -4.85 -14.09 -4.58
N MET A 469 -5.00 -13.12 -5.48
CA MET A 469 -5.75 -11.90 -5.18
C MET A 469 -6.54 -11.40 -6.38
N ASP A 470 -7.59 -10.67 -6.08
CA ASP A 470 -8.38 -9.88 -7.01
C ASP A 470 -8.30 -8.42 -6.55
N LEU A 471 -7.60 -7.58 -7.33
CA LEU A 471 -7.39 -6.17 -7.06
C LEU A 471 -8.08 -5.34 -8.13
N ASN A 472 -8.82 -4.34 -7.70
CA ASN A 472 -9.37 -3.31 -8.57
C ASN A 472 -9.05 -1.93 -7.98
N LEU A 473 -8.20 -1.15 -8.66
CA LEU A 473 -7.78 0.18 -8.24
C LEU A 473 -8.24 1.22 -9.27
N ASN A 474 -8.90 2.25 -8.80
CA ASN A 474 -9.25 3.44 -9.57
C ASN A 474 -8.56 4.65 -8.95
N ALA A 475 -7.93 5.46 -9.78
CA ALA A 475 -7.32 6.71 -9.35
C ALA A 475 -7.61 7.83 -10.35
N ASN A 476 -7.82 9.03 -9.86
CA ASN A 476 -7.98 10.21 -10.70
C ASN A 476 -7.44 11.45 -10.00
N GLY A 477 -7.06 12.45 -10.77
CA GLY A 477 -6.51 13.71 -10.25
C GLY A 477 -5.54 14.37 -11.21
N LYS A 478 -4.58 15.12 -10.69
CA LYS A 478 -3.51 15.76 -11.48
C LYS A 478 -2.32 14.81 -11.62
N ILE A 479 -1.91 14.55 -12.88
CA ILE A 479 -0.83 13.59 -13.14
C ILE A 479 0.53 14.09 -12.64
N GLU A 480 0.74 15.39 -12.61
CA GLU A 480 1.95 16.02 -12.07
C GLU A 480 2.23 15.67 -10.61
N ASN A 481 1.21 15.31 -9.84
CA ASN A 481 1.37 14.86 -8.46
C ASN A 481 2.18 13.57 -8.35
N TRP A 482 2.18 12.74 -9.40
CA TRP A 482 2.89 11.45 -9.43
C TRP A 482 4.29 11.52 -10.01
N VAL A 483 4.64 12.62 -10.69
CA VAL A 483 5.94 12.79 -11.34
C VAL A 483 7.10 12.71 -10.33
N GLU A 484 6.90 13.27 -9.14
CA GLU A 484 7.90 13.22 -8.04
C GLU A 484 8.16 11.78 -7.58
N ILE A 485 7.13 10.93 -7.63
CA ILE A 485 7.20 9.51 -7.21
C ILE A 485 7.91 8.67 -8.27
N LEU A 486 7.58 8.91 -9.54
CA LEU A 486 8.16 8.17 -10.66
C LEU A 486 9.63 8.52 -10.90
N ASN A 487 10.13 9.60 -10.27
CA ASN A 487 11.51 10.08 -10.32
C ASN A 487 12.08 10.16 -11.76
N TYR A 488 11.21 10.57 -12.71
CA TYR A 488 11.59 10.71 -14.11
C TYR A 488 12.03 12.16 -14.34
N GLU A 489 13.33 12.42 -14.26
CA GLU A 489 13.90 13.78 -14.25
C GLU A 489 13.73 14.55 -15.56
N LYS A 490 13.44 13.88 -16.67
CA LYS A 490 13.49 14.49 -18.01
C LYS A 490 12.14 15.00 -18.50
N PHE A 491 11.04 14.29 -18.25
CA PHE A 491 9.70 14.64 -18.72
C PHE A 491 8.76 14.90 -17.56
N PHE A 492 7.97 15.96 -17.67
CA PHE A 492 6.96 16.36 -16.69
C PHE A 492 5.65 16.66 -17.39
N PHE A 493 4.57 16.25 -16.75
CA PHE A 493 3.24 16.71 -17.14
C PHE A 493 2.90 18.01 -16.41
N LYS A 494 2.16 18.88 -17.07
CA LYS A 494 1.65 20.13 -16.51
C LYS A 494 0.20 20.34 -16.92
N ASP A 495 -0.63 20.73 -15.94
CA ASP A 495 -2.04 21.06 -16.12
C ASP A 495 -2.87 19.90 -16.74
N ALA A 496 -2.52 18.65 -16.43
CA ALA A 496 -3.15 17.47 -16.99
C ALA A 496 -3.87 16.62 -15.94
N ASP A 497 -5.13 16.29 -16.20
CA ASP A 497 -5.91 15.38 -15.38
C ASP A 497 -5.75 13.93 -15.87
N TYR A 498 -5.67 12.98 -14.93
CA TYR A 498 -5.60 11.57 -15.28
C TYR A 498 -6.74 10.76 -14.69
N LYS A 499 -7.05 9.64 -15.36
CA LYS A 499 -7.85 8.53 -14.84
C LYS A 499 -7.07 7.26 -15.05
N LEU A 500 -6.88 6.52 -13.98
CA LEU A 500 -6.16 5.25 -13.94
C LEU A 500 -7.07 4.17 -13.41
N ASN A 501 -7.18 3.06 -14.15
CA ASN A 501 -7.81 1.83 -13.69
C ASN A 501 -6.77 0.72 -13.72
N VAL A 502 -6.63 0.01 -12.62
CA VAL A 502 -5.75 -1.16 -12.51
C VAL A 502 -6.57 -2.35 -12.06
N ARG A 503 -6.52 -3.45 -12.80
CA ARG A 503 -7.16 -4.72 -12.47
C ARG A 503 -6.13 -5.82 -12.44
N PHE A 504 -6.18 -6.62 -11.40
CA PHE A 504 -5.34 -7.80 -11.29
C PHE A 504 -6.17 -8.94 -10.70
N LYS A 505 -6.23 -10.07 -11.36
CA LYS A 505 -6.95 -11.24 -10.91
C LYS A 505 -6.14 -12.50 -11.22
N ASN A 506 -5.16 -12.75 -10.36
CA ASN A 506 -4.26 -13.90 -10.56
C ASN A 506 -3.47 -14.16 -9.28
N GLU A 507 -2.50 -15.04 -9.38
CA GLU A 507 -1.48 -15.31 -8.38
C GLU A 507 -0.24 -14.44 -8.62
N ALA A 508 0.32 -13.92 -7.54
CA ALA A 508 1.59 -13.18 -7.58
C ALA A 508 2.54 -13.66 -6.48
N ARG A 509 3.82 -13.80 -6.81
CA ARG A 509 4.89 -14.11 -5.85
C ARG A 509 5.48 -12.85 -5.24
N ASN A 510 5.41 -11.75 -5.95
CA ASN A 510 5.96 -10.46 -5.54
C ASN A 510 5.24 -9.30 -6.25
N LEU A 511 5.54 -8.08 -5.82
CA LEU A 511 4.94 -6.87 -6.39
C LEU A 511 5.24 -6.70 -7.90
N LYS A 512 6.42 -7.15 -8.36
CA LYS A 512 6.80 -7.08 -9.77
C LYS A 512 5.89 -7.96 -10.64
N GLU A 513 5.61 -9.19 -10.21
CA GLU A 513 4.66 -10.07 -10.91
C GLU A 513 3.23 -9.50 -10.92
N LEU A 514 2.81 -8.89 -9.81
CA LEU A 514 1.52 -8.22 -9.75
C LEU A 514 1.44 -7.12 -10.82
N ILE A 515 2.42 -6.23 -10.88
CA ILE A 515 2.46 -5.14 -11.85
C ILE A 515 2.54 -5.68 -13.28
N ASN A 516 3.39 -6.69 -13.53
CA ASN A 516 3.57 -7.28 -14.86
C ASN A 516 2.32 -7.97 -15.42
N ASN A 517 1.47 -8.51 -14.55
CA ASN A 517 0.27 -9.25 -14.92
C ASN A 517 -1.02 -8.46 -14.69
N ALA A 518 -0.92 -7.20 -14.27
CA ALA A 518 -2.07 -6.33 -14.13
C ALA A 518 -2.54 -5.79 -15.48
N GLU A 519 -3.84 -5.62 -15.61
CA GLU A 519 -4.44 -4.81 -16.67
C GLU A 519 -4.49 -3.36 -16.19
N ILE A 520 -3.90 -2.45 -16.95
CA ILE A 520 -3.80 -1.03 -16.58
C ILE A 520 -4.37 -0.20 -17.72
N ASP A 521 -5.36 0.64 -17.43
CA ASP A 521 -5.88 1.65 -18.35
C ASP A 521 -5.60 3.03 -17.78
N LEU A 522 -4.81 3.81 -18.53
CA LEU A 522 -4.45 5.19 -18.20
C LEU A 522 -4.98 6.14 -19.26
N ASN A 523 -5.80 7.09 -18.86
CA ASN A 523 -6.24 8.19 -19.70
C ASN A 523 -5.79 9.50 -19.06
N VAL A 524 -5.07 10.32 -19.84
CA VAL A 524 -4.62 11.66 -19.44
C VAL A 524 -5.28 12.67 -20.36
N SER A 525 -6.02 13.60 -19.79
CA SER A 525 -6.68 14.65 -20.56
C SER A 525 -5.74 15.81 -20.89
N LYS A 526 -6.26 16.81 -21.58
CA LYS A 526 -5.56 18.00 -22.04
C LYS A 526 -4.53 18.54 -21.03
N GLY A 527 -3.31 18.78 -21.53
CA GLY A 527 -2.20 19.31 -20.73
C GLY A 527 -0.98 19.62 -21.59
N SER A 528 0.19 19.69 -20.96
CA SER A 528 1.47 19.87 -21.63
C SER A 528 2.50 18.87 -21.12
N LEU A 529 3.25 18.28 -22.01
CA LEU A 529 4.43 17.47 -21.72
C LEU A 529 5.66 18.38 -21.81
N LEU A 530 6.33 18.58 -20.69
CA LEU A 530 7.51 19.43 -20.58
C LEU A 530 8.77 18.56 -20.62
N TYR A 531 9.68 18.84 -21.52
CA TYR A 531 11.01 18.27 -21.56
C TYR A 531 12.00 19.28 -20.97
N LYS A 532 12.40 19.04 -19.72
CA LYS A 532 13.06 20.03 -18.85
C LYS A 532 14.45 20.44 -19.33
N SER A 533 15.26 19.49 -19.85
CA SER A 533 16.61 19.77 -20.30
C SER A 533 16.67 20.79 -21.43
N GLU A 534 15.61 20.88 -22.22
CA GLU A 534 15.55 21.68 -23.43
C GLU A 534 14.49 22.79 -23.36
N ASN A 535 13.82 22.93 -22.23
CA ASN A 535 12.74 23.89 -22.06
C ASN A 535 11.66 23.76 -23.17
N LEU A 536 11.42 22.52 -23.62
CA LEU A 536 10.43 22.21 -24.65
C LEU A 536 9.09 21.88 -23.98
N SER A 537 8.04 22.55 -24.45
CA SER A 537 6.66 22.30 -24.03
C SER A 537 5.85 21.78 -25.21
N LEU A 538 5.33 20.57 -25.08
CA LEU A 538 4.49 19.90 -26.06
C LEU A 538 3.06 19.82 -25.56
N PRO A 539 2.15 20.68 -25.99
CA PRO A 539 0.76 20.60 -25.60
C PRO A 539 0.11 19.35 -26.21
N PHE A 540 -0.79 18.73 -25.47
CA PHE A 540 -1.57 17.57 -25.94
C PHE A 540 -3.02 17.66 -25.48
N ASN A 541 -3.91 17.01 -26.21
CA ASN A 541 -5.33 16.94 -25.88
C ASN A 541 -5.70 15.65 -25.15
N ASN A 542 -5.05 14.55 -25.49
CA ASN A 542 -5.36 13.24 -24.92
C ASN A 542 -4.15 12.31 -24.97
N ILE A 543 -4.02 11.45 -23.92
CA ILE A 543 -3.16 10.27 -23.94
C ILE A 543 -4.00 9.11 -23.38
N SER A 544 -4.17 8.04 -24.16
CA SER A 544 -4.86 6.84 -23.75
C SER A 544 -3.95 5.63 -23.93
N LEU A 545 -3.63 4.98 -22.82
CA LEU A 545 -2.71 3.85 -22.73
C LEU A 545 -3.35 2.69 -22.01
N SER A 546 -3.29 1.51 -22.59
CA SER A 546 -3.70 0.25 -21.96
C SER A 546 -2.49 -0.68 -21.86
N ILE A 547 -2.28 -1.31 -20.69
CA ILE A 547 -1.22 -2.29 -20.48
C ILE A 547 -1.86 -3.62 -20.10
N LYS A 548 -1.45 -4.68 -20.77
CA LYS A 548 -1.90 -6.03 -20.50
C LYS A 548 -0.78 -7.02 -20.89
N ASP A 549 -0.58 -8.05 -20.06
CA ASP A 549 0.40 -9.10 -20.29
C ASP A 549 1.79 -8.55 -20.63
N LYS A 550 2.25 -7.54 -19.89
CA LYS A 550 3.51 -6.80 -20.07
C LYS A 550 3.59 -5.91 -21.31
N ASN A 551 2.60 -5.96 -22.19
CA ASN A 551 2.56 -5.15 -23.40
C ASN A 551 1.71 -3.89 -23.17
N ALA A 552 2.12 -2.78 -23.78
CA ALA A 552 1.35 -1.57 -23.76
C ALA A 552 0.76 -1.26 -25.14
N ILE A 553 -0.49 -0.83 -25.16
CA ILE A 553 -1.18 -0.33 -26.35
C ILE A 553 -1.42 1.16 -26.14
N LEU A 554 -0.76 1.98 -26.93
CA LEU A 554 -1.05 3.40 -27.04
C LEU A 554 -2.28 3.54 -27.96
N ASN A 555 -3.46 3.67 -27.33
CA ASN A 555 -4.71 3.79 -28.07
C ASN A 555 -4.81 5.12 -28.81
N ASP A 556 -4.34 6.19 -28.17
CA ASP A 556 -4.25 7.53 -28.75
C ASP A 556 -3.31 8.41 -27.90
N PHE A 557 -2.49 9.19 -28.60
CA PHE A 557 -1.75 10.30 -28.02
C PHE A 557 -1.84 11.46 -29.01
N GLU A 558 -2.66 12.43 -28.69
CA GLU A 558 -2.94 13.57 -29.55
C GLU A 558 -2.08 14.76 -29.13
N LEU A 559 -1.01 15.01 -29.88
CA LEU A 559 -0.18 16.21 -29.75
C LEU A 559 -0.84 17.38 -30.48
N SER A 560 -0.98 18.51 -29.83
CA SER A 560 -1.50 19.74 -30.40
C SER A 560 -0.35 20.56 -31.00
N LEU A 561 -0.51 20.99 -32.24
CA LEU A 561 0.38 21.90 -32.92
C LEU A 561 -0.30 23.28 -33.13
N PRO A 562 0.45 24.36 -33.47
CA PRO A 562 -0.15 25.62 -33.86
C PRO A 562 -1.16 25.47 -35.00
N ASP A 563 -2.04 26.47 -35.15
CA ASP A 563 -3.08 26.53 -36.20
C ASP A 563 -4.07 25.35 -36.14
N ASN A 564 -4.43 24.86 -34.91
CA ASN A 564 -5.35 23.75 -34.71
C ASN A 564 -4.97 22.45 -35.42
N GLN A 565 -3.69 22.24 -35.63
CA GLN A 565 -3.17 21.00 -36.18
C GLN A 565 -2.94 19.99 -35.03
N ALA A 566 -3.05 18.73 -35.35
CA ALA A 566 -2.84 17.64 -34.35
C ALA A 566 -2.08 16.47 -34.99
N ILE A 567 -1.24 15.86 -34.19
CA ILE A 567 -0.57 14.58 -34.49
C ILE A 567 -1.11 13.53 -33.55
N HIS A 568 -1.62 12.44 -34.10
CA HIS A 568 -2.07 11.26 -33.36
C HIS A 568 -1.01 10.16 -33.41
N LEU A 569 -0.60 9.69 -32.24
CA LEU A 569 0.27 8.54 -32.13
C LEU A 569 -0.55 7.37 -31.58
N LYS A 570 -0.48 6.23 -32.26
CA LYS A 570 -1.14 4.97 -31.87
C LYS A 570 -0.16 3.83 -32.08
N GLY A 571 -0.22 2.80 -31.23
CA GLY A 571 0.68 1.68 -31.44
C GLY A 571 0.77 0.70 -30.29
N GLU A 572 1.69 -0.24 -30.43
CA GLU A 572 1.94 -1.30 -29.47
C GLU A 572 3.40 -1.28 -29.04
N ILE A 573 3.63 -1.54 -27.78
CA ILE A 573 4.96 -1.65 -27.18
C ILE A 573 5.04 -2.99 -26.46
N ASN A 574 5.78 -3.91 -27.03
CA ASN A 574 5.99 -5.24 -26.46
C ASN A 574 7.01 -5.16 -25.31
N ASN A 575 6.77 -5.95 -24.27
CA ASN A 575 7.60 -5.98 -23.05
C ASN A 575 7.77 -4.59 -22.42
N PHE A 576 6.75 -3.75 -22.49
CA PHE A 576 6.77 -2.35 -21.99
C PHE A 576 7.25 -2.24 -20.55
N MET A 577 6.90 -3.20 -19.69
CA MET A 577 7.29 -3.19 -18.29
C MET A 577 8.81 -3.31 -18.06
N GLU A 578 9.56 -3.82 -19.05
CA GLU A 578 11.02 -3.89 -18.98
C GLU A 578 11.69 -2.50 -19.08
N VAL A 579 10.99 -1.51 -19.64
CA VAL A 579 11.48 -0.11 -19.70
C VAL A 579 11.74 0.47 -18.31
N PHE A 580 11.01 0.02 -17.29
CA PHE A 580 11.13 0.49 -15.91
C PHE A 580 12.11 -0.35 -15.07
N ASP A 581 12.66 -1.42 -15.62
CA ASP A 581 13.61 -2.29 -14.93
C ASP A 581 15.04 -1.95 -15.33
N ASN A 582 15.70 -1.13 -14.52
CA ASN A 582 17.08 -0.73 -14.75
C ASN A 582 18.10 -1.90 -14.70
N SER A 583 17.70 -3.08 -14.26
CA SER A 583 18.54 -4.27 -14.15
C SER A 583 18.53 -5.15 -15.40
N ILE A 584 17.58 -4.94 -16.32
CA ILE A 584 17.40 -5.73 -17.55
C ILE A 584 17.80 -4.88 -18.74
N SER A 585 18.53 -5.53 -19.69
CA SER A 585 18.78 -4.92 -20.99
C SER A 585 17.45 -4.72 -21.72
N THR A 586 17.15 -3.49 -22.18
CA THR A 586 15.95 -3.18 -22.96
C THR A 586 15.93 -3.81 -24.36
N LYS A 587 16.86 -4.70 -24.67
CA LYS A 587 16.95 -5.40 -25.98
C LYS A 587 15.70 -6.19 -26.37
N ASN A 588 14.88 -6.56 -25.39
CA ASN A 588 13.63 -7.29 -25.68
C ASN A 588 12.41 -6.38 -25.88
N VAL A 589 12.57 -5.06 -25.69
CA VAL A 589 11.50 -4.10 -25.93
C VAL A 589 11.44 -3.77 -27.42
N SER A 590 10.28 -3.88 -28.02
CA SER A 590 10.03 -3.45 -29.39
C SER A 590 8.72 -2.69 -29.48
N SER A 591 8.63 -1.71 -30.35
CA SER A 591 7.39 -0.98 -30.53
C SER A 591 7.07 -0.70 -32.00
N SER A 592 5.78 -0.65 -32.29
CA SER A 592 5.26 -0.24 -33.60
C SER A 592 4.28 0.91 -33.37
N ILE A 593 4.66 2.09 -33.83
CA ILE A 593 3.90 3.32 -33.58
C ILE A 593 3.46 3.92 -34.91
N ILE A 594 2.19 4.19 -35.04
CA ILE A 594 1.60 4.91 -36.17
C ILE A 594 1.51 6.39 -35.81
N ILE A 595 2.08 7.22 -36.59
CA ILE A 595 2.01 8.68 -36.51
C ILE A 595 1.07 9.17 -37.61
N ALA A 596 -0.08 9.69 -37.23
CA ALA A 596 -1.10 10.11 -38.19
C ALA A 596 -1.48 11.57 -37.97
N SER A 597 -1.77 12.27 -39.08
CA SER A 597 -2.34 13.62 -39.04
C SER A 597 -3.11 13.94 -40.34
N LYS A 598 -4.14 14.77 -40.21
CA LYS A 598 -4.89 15.28 -41.34
C LYS A 598 -4.12 16.38 -42.11
N ASN A 599 -3.45 17.24 -41.34
CA ASN A 599 -2.72 18.37 -41.94
C ASN A 599 -1.56 18.76 -41.01
N ILE A 600 -0.34 18.80 -41.54
CA ILE A 600 0.84 19.28 -40.86
C ILE A 600 1.51 20.36 -41.68
N ASN A 601 1.74 21.51 -41.09
CA ASN A 601 2.69 22.48 -41.58
C ASN A 601 4.07 22.15 -41.00
N PHE A 602 5.02 21.78 -41.87
CA PHE A 602 6.34 21.36 -41.45
C PHE A 602 7.13 22.46 -40.72
N SER A 603 6.90 23.72 -41.07
CA SER A 603 7.51 24.86 -40.36
C SER A 603 6.99 24.94 -38.93
N ASN A 604 5.67 24.86 -38.73
CA ASN A 604 5.08 24.84 -37.36
C ASN A 604 5.55 23.64 -36.57
N PHE A 605 5.69 22.48 -37.21
CA PHE A 605 6.25 21.29 -36.57
C PHE A 605 7.68 21.54 -36.05
N ILE A 606 8.56 22.07 -36.95
CA ILE A 606 9.94 22.38 -36.58
C ILE A 606 10.00 23.43 -35.46
N ASP A 607 9.20 24.48 -35.54
CA ASP A 607 9.17 25.55 -34.55
C ASP A 607 8.68 25.05 -33.17
N THR A 608 7.73 24.10 -33.17
CA THR A 608 7.25 23.48 -31.93
C THR A 608 8.34 22.67 -31.21
N PHE A 609 9.15 21.93 -31.98
CA PHE A 609 10.22 21.10 -31.39
C PHE A 609 11.54 21.86 -31.20
N ASN A 610 11.72 22.97 -31.89
CA ASN A 610 12.90 23.83 -31.79
C ASN A 610 12.50 25.29 -31.54
N PRO A 611 11.87 25.63 -30.41
CA PRO A 611 11.49 27.03 -30.17
C PRO A 611 12.71 27.92 -30.15
N VAL A 612 12.61 29.08 -30.83
CA VAL A 612 13.71 30.06 -30.95
C VAL A 612 14.14 30.55 -29.58
N SER A 613 15.29 30.09 -29.08
CA SER A 613 15.86 30.58 -27.83
C SER A 613 16.88 31.69 -28.13
N LYS A 614 16.86 32.77 -27.32
CA LYS A 614 17.83 33.89 -27.41
C LYS A 614 19.27 33.50 -27.07
N LYS A 615 19.55 32.23 -26.73
CA LYS A 615 20.89 31.69 -26.40
C LYS A 615 21.25 30.60 -27.41
N PRO A 616 22.50 30.54 -27.89
CA PRO A 616 22.93 29.46 -28.79
C PRO A 616 22.78 28.11 -28.11
N LYS A 617 21.93 27.23 -28.65
CA LYS A 617 21.69 25.88 -28.16
C LYS A 617 22.91 25.01 -28.48
N LYS A 618 23.36 24.28 -27.48
CA LYS A 618 24.49 23.34 -27.64
C LYS A 618 24.12 22.03 -28.36
N GLN A 619 22.83 21.65 -28.46
CA GLN A 619 22.43 20.36 -29.05
C GLN A 619 21.01 20.36 -29.62
N ASN A 620 20.73 19.49 -30.61
CA ASN A 620 19.42 19.34 -31.25
C ASN A 620 18.50 18.41 -30.43
N ASN A 621 17.36 18.93 -30.03
CA ASN A 621 16.37 18.22 -29.21
C ASN A 621 15.76 17.03 -29.95
N VAL A 622 15.46 17.15 -31.25
CA VAL A 622 14.82 16.07 -32.02
C VAL A 622 15.74 14.84 -32.10
N LYS A 623 17.02 15.05 -32.36
CA LYS A 623 18.00 13.96 -32.43
C LYS A 623 18.14 13.23 -31.08
N LEU A 624 18.19 13.96 -29.98
CA LEU A 624 18.26 13.37 -28.64
C LEU A 624 17.01 12.59 -28.28
N ILE A 625 15.84 13.14 -28.58
CA ILE A 625 14.55 12.47 -28.36
C ILE A 625 14.48 11.18 -29.17
N LEU A 626 14.86 11.21 -30.44
CA LEU A 626 14.85 10.02 -31.30
C LEU A 626 15.82 8.94 -30.80
N LYS A 627 17.04 9.33 -30.40
CA LYS A 627 17.99 8.37 -29.80
C LYS A 627 17.48 7.76 -28.50
N GLU A 628 16.86 8.55 -27.64
CA GLU A 628 16.30 8.07 -26.39
C GLU A 628 15.10 7.14 -26.62
N LEU A 629 14.24 7.47 -27.54
CA LEU A 629 13.14 6.62 -27.98
C LEU A 629 13.67 5.27 -28.52
N HIS A 630 14.68 5.33 -29.40
CA HIS A 630 15.28 4.11 -29.94
C HIS A 630 15.90 3.23 -28.83
N SER A 631 16.69 3.82 -27.96
CA SER A 631 17.38 3.06 -26.90
C SER A 631 16.42 2.37 -25.92
N LYS A 632 15.22 2.95 -25.72
CA LYS A 632 14.24 2.43 -24.76
C LYS A 632 13.15 1.56 -25.38
N PHE A 633 12.71 1.91 -26.58
CA PHE A 633 11.50 1.33 -27.17
C PHE A 633 11.75 0.60 -28.48
N ASN A 634 12.94 0.72 -29.06
CA ASN A 634 13.29 0.16 -30.39
C ASN A 634 12.12 0.28 -31.40
N PRO A 635 11.70 1.52 -31.75
CA PRO A 635 10.45 1.75 -32.44
C PRO A 635 10.54 1.53 -33.94
N THR A 636 9.50 0.91 -34.50
CA THR A 636 9.12 1.06 -35.89
C THR A 636 8.08 2.17 -35.96
N LEU A 637 8.39 3.28 -36.63
CA LEU A 637 7.47 4.40 -36.77
C LEU A 637 6.81 4.38 -38.13
N ASN A 638 5.50 4.30 -38.21
CA ASN A 638 4.72 4.33 -39.47
C ASN A 638 4.02 5.69 -39.61
N LEU A 639 4.46 6.48 -40.53
CA LEU A 639 3.93 7.80 -40.82
C LEU A 639 2.75 7.72 -41.80
N LYS A 640 1.63 8.32 -41.45
CA LYS A 640 0.42 8.42 -42.27
C LYS A 640 -0.15 9.83 -42.19
N LEU A 641 0.24 10.71 -43.13
CA LEU A 641 -0.26 12.10 -43.18
C LEU A 641 -1.16 12.29 -44.41
N GLU A 642 -2.33 12.88 -44.19
CA GLU A 642 -3.18 13.22 -45.35
C GLU A 642 -2.59 14.39 -46.14
N LYS A 643 -2.05 15.44 -45.45
CA LYS A 643 -1.39 16.58 -46.03
C LYS A 643 -0.17 17.00 -45.21
N LEU A 644 0.93 17.29 -45.90
CA LEU A 644 2.15 17.86 -45.35
C LEU A 644 2.54 19.08 -46.17
N SER A 645 2.49 20.26 -45.59
CA SER A 645 2.81 21.52 -46.27
C SER A 645 4.17 22.05 -45.80
N TYR A 646 4.98 22.50 -46.74
CA TYR A 646 6.22 23.22 -46.46
C TYR A 646 6.44 24.31 -47.51
N LYS A 647 6.46 25.56 -47.11
CA LYS A 647 6.51 26.71 -48.01
C LYS A 647 5.37 26.58 -49.06
N ASN A 648 5.73 26.55 -50.35
CA ASN A 648 4.78 26.44 -51.46
C ASN A 648 4.44 24.99 -51.86
N ALA A 649 5.09 24.01 -51.23
CA ALA A 649 4.85 22.60 -51.53
C ALA A 649 3.83 21.98 -50.57
N THR A 650 2.88 21.27 -51.12
CA THR A 650 1.92 20.46 -50.38
C THR A 650 1.96 19.01 -50.86
N LEU A 651 2.43 18.13 -50.01
CA LEU A 651 2.44 16.69 -50.26
C LEU A 651 1.18 16.06 -49.68
N GLU A 652 0.55 15.16 -50.44
CA GLU A 652 -0.69 14.49 -50.05
C GLU A 652 -0.44 12.99 -49.82
N LYS A 653 -1.24 12.35 -48.96
CA LYS A 653 -1.20 10.90 -48.66
C LYS A 653 0.23 10.41 -48.39
N VAL A 654 0.96 11.16 -47.58
CA VAL A 654 2.32 10.80 -47.17
C VAL A 654 2.31 9.52 -46.37
N ASN A 655 3.01 8.50 -46.80
CA ASN A 655 3.14 7.22 -46.16
C ASN A 655 4.61 6.82 -46.12
N ALA A 656 5.11 6.47 -44.91
CA ALA A 656 6.51 6.11 -44.72
C ALA A 656 6.67 5.20 -43.50
N SER A 657 7.68 4.35 -43.52
CA SER A 657 8.09 3.54 -42.39
C SER A 657 9.52 3.91 -41.99
N LEU A 658 9.69 4.34 -40.76
CA LEU A 658 11.00 4.68 -40.18
C LEU A 658 11.42 3.56 -39.22
N LEU A 659 12.62 3.06 -39.47
CA LEU A 659 13.24 1.99 -38.71
C LEU A 659 14.63 2.44 -38.25
N PHE A 660 14.99 2.08 -37.02
CA PHE A 660 16.37 2.17 -36.56
C PHE A 660 17.04 0.80 -36.76
N ASP A 661 18.27 0.80 -37.29
CA ASP A 661 19.08 -0.41 -37.31
C ASP A 661 20.01 -0.51 -36.10
N ASP A 662 20.69 -1.65 -35.94
CA ASP A 662 21.63 -1.91 -34.85
C ASP A 662 22.79 -0.91 -34.76
N ASN A 663 23.09 -0.18 -35.85
CA ASN A 663 24.14 0.81 -35.95
C ASN A 663 23.68 2.24 -35.61
N ASN A 664 22.42 2.38 -35.09
CA ASN A 664 21.76 3.66 -34.89
C ASN A 664 21.57 4.47 -36.21
N THR A 665 21.38 3.81 -37.32
CA THR A 665 20.97 4.45 -38.57
C THR A 665 19.45 4.48 -38.62
N LEU A 666 18.89 5.67 -38.89
CA LEU A 666 17.46 5.85 -39.15
C LEU A 666 17.19 5.67 -40.62
N ASN A 667 16.41 4.66 -40.96
CA ASN A 667 16.02 4.35 -42.36
C ASN A 667 14.54 4.69 -42.58
N LEU A 668 14.28 5.46 -43.60
CA LEU A 668 12.94 5.71 -44.11
C LEU A 668 12.80 4.87 -45.39
N ASN A 669 12.08 3.78 -45.33
CA ASN A 669 11.94 2.82 -46.41
C ASN A 669 10.52 2.87 -47.00
N ASN A 670 10.37 2.61 -48.29
CA ASN A 670 9.09 2.51 -48.95
C ASN A 670 8.18 3.74 -48.71
N ALA A 671 8.80 4.92 -48.52
CA ALA A 671 8.05 6.12 -48.38
C ALA A 671 7.51 6.60 -49.73
N TYR A 672 6.27 7.00 -49.74
CA TYR A 672 5.66 7.63 -50.87
C TYR A 672 4.70 8.74 -50.44
N CYS A 673 4.54 9.68 -51.35
CA CYS A 673 3.52 10.71 -51.25
C CYS A 673 2.99 11.06 -52.65
N PHE A 674 1.99 11.90 -52.67
CA PHE A 674 1.49 12.46 -53.93
C PHE A 674 1.79 13.96 -53.95
N TYR A 675 2.33 14.42 -55.07
CA TYR A 675 2.57 15.81 -55.30
C TYR A 675 1.93 16.22 -56.62
N TYR A 676 0.94 17.12 -56.61
CA TYR A 676 0.07 17.40 -57.73
C TYR A 676 -0.45 16.11 -58.39
N ASP A 677 -1.05 15.22 -57.59
CA ASP A 677 -1.59 13.92 -58.00
C ASP A 677 -0.57 12.93 -58.61
N LYS A 678 0.71 13.25 -58.60
CA LYS A 678 1.77 12.32 -59.02
C LYS A 678 2.40 11.64 -57.82
N LYS A 679 2.57 10.33 -57.95
CA LYS A 679 3.22 9.53 -56.90
C LYS A 679 4.72 9.85 -56.91
N MET A 680 5.26 10.20 -55.75
CA MET A 680 6.69 10.39 -55.50
C MET A 680 7.15 9.36 -54.49
N SER A 681 8.22 8.64 -54.80
CA SER A 681 8.89 7.68 -53.90
C SER A 681 10.10 8.37 -53.27
N ILE A 682 10.33 8.08 -52.00
CA ILE A 682 11.44 8.68 -51.20
C ILE A 682 12.03 7.60 -50.30
N ASP A 683 13.36 7.44 -50.36
CA ASP A 683 14.13 6.65 -49.37
C ASP A 683 15.15 7.57 -48.70
N ILE A 684 15.27 7.44 -47.40
CA ILE A 684 16.20 8.25 -46.59
C ILE A 684 16.96 7.34 -45.62
N GLU A 685 18.26 7.50 -45.58
CA GLU A 685 19.17 6.88 -44.60
C GLU A 685 19.89 7.99 -43.82
N ILE A 686 19.81 8.00 -42.50
CA ILE A 686 20.42 8.99 -41.63
C ILE A 686 21.26 8.29 -40.59
N ASP A 687 22.58 8.50 -40.59
CA ASP A 687 23.51 7.98 -39.60
C ASP A 687 23.44 8.81 -38.31
N MET A 688 22.69 8.32 -37.33
CA MET A 688 22.52 8.95 -36.03
C MET A 688 23.67 8.64 -35.05
N SER A 689 24.62 7.77 -35.42
CA SER A 689 25.73 7.36 -34.50
C SER A 689 26.69 8.52 -34.18
N LYS A 690 26.89 9.46 -35.10
CA LYS A 690 27.81 10.58 -34.96
C LYS A 690 27.17 11.78 -34.24
N ASN A 691 27.87 12.39 -33.30
CA ASN A 691 27.29 13.44 -32.44
C ASN A 691 27.25 14.83 -33.05
N LEU A 692 28.23 15.22 -33.86
CA LEU A 692 28.37 16.58 -34.33
C LEU A 692 28.01 16.76 -35.82
N GLN A 693 28.11 15.75 -36.62
CA GLN A 693 27.80 15.75 -38.04
C GLN A 693 27.00 14.50 -38.35
N THR A 694 25.79 14.66 -38.87
CA THR A 694 24.89 13.56 -39.14
C THR A 694 24.85 13.30 -40.64
N PRO A 695 25.58 12.29 -41.17
CA PRO A 695 25.50 11.94 -42.61
C PRO A 695 24.10 11.47 -42.96
N PHE A 696 23.67 11.86 -44.15
CA PHE A 696 22.43 11.34 -44.74
C PHE A 696 22.59 10.99 -46.19
N LYS A 697 21.76 10.05 -46.67
CA LYS A 697 21.53 9.75 -48.07
C LYS A 697 20.03 9.76 -48.29
N THR A 698 19.61 10.24 -49.46
CA THR A 698 18.21 10.17 -49.85
C THR A 698 18.11 10.00 -51.36
N ASN A 699 17.15 9.18 -51.76
CA ASN A 699 16.77 9.03 -53.15
C ASN A 699 15.31 9.41 -53.27
N PHE A 700 14.97 10.10 -54.33
CA PHE A 700 13.57 10.32 -54.65
C PHE A 700 13.30 10.16 -56.14
N GLU A 701 12.13 9.68 -56.44
CA GLU A 701 11.68 9.41 -57.81
C GLU A 701 10.27 9.97 -58.00
N ILE A 702 10.05 10.63 -59.13
CA ILE A 702 8.73 11.12 -59.53
C ILE A 702 8.63 11.04 -61.05
N ASP A 703 7.58 10.39 -61.54
CA ASP A 703 7.31 10.24 -62.96
C ASP A 703 6.17 11.13 -63.43
N ASP A 704 6.27 11.50 -64.74
CA ASP A 704 5.25 12.26 -65.45
C ASP A 704 4.81 13.55 -64.71
N PHE A 705 5.75 14.22 -64.08
CA PHE A 705 5.51 15.44 -63.32
C PHE A 705 5.46 16.66 -64.24
N ALA A 706 4.50 17.58 -64.02
CA ALA A 706 4.39 18.80 -64.85
C ALA A 706 5.53 19.77 -64.47
N ILE A 707 6.25 20.26 -65.47
CA ILE A 707 7.36 21.19 -65.27
C ILE A 707 6.85 22.54 -64.71
N GLU A 708 5.66 22.97 -65.04
CA GLU A 708 5.02 24.17 -64.50
C GLU A 708 4.93 24.09 -62.97
N ASN A 709 4.55 22.93 -62.45
CA ASN A 709 4.46 22.69 -60.98
C ASN A 709 5.85 22.71 -60.33
N LEU A 710 6.87 22.17 -61.04
CA LEU A 710 8.25 22.21 -60.55
C LEU A 710 8.74 23.67 -60.46
N LEU A 711 8.51 24.45 -61.47
CA LEU A 711 8.88 25.87 -61.51
C LEU A 711 8.16 26.67 -60.41
N TYR A 712 6.87 26.47 -60.25
CA TYR A 712 6.09 27.11 -59.18
C TYR A 712 6.63 26.78 -57.82
N THR A 713 6.88 25.52 -57.54
CA THR A 713 7.36 25.03 -56.23
C THR A 713 8.67 25.70 -55.81
N PHE A 714 9.59 25.86 -56.77
CA PHE A 714 10.92 26.40 -56.51
C PHE A 714 11.08 27.89 -56.90
N ASN A 715 9.94 28.63 -57.00
CA ASN A 715 9.92 30.03 -57.33
C ASN A 715 10.81 30.32 -58.61
N GLY A 716 10.60 29.54 -59.65
CA GLY A 716 11.37 29.67 -60.89
C GLY A 716 12.87 29.48 -60.71
N PHE A 717 13.32 28.73 -59.66
CA PHE A 717 14.72 28.61 -59.27
C PHE A 717 15.44 29.94 -59.02
N GLY A 718 14.67 30.98 -58.66
CA GLY A 718 15.18 32.39 -58.49
C GLY A 718 15.32 33.23 -59.74
N PHE A 719 14.88 32.69 -60.83
CA PHE A 719 14.82 33.43 -62.06
C PHE A 719 13.43 33.99 -62.30
N LYS A 720 13.27 35.31 -62.23
CA LYS A 720 11.94 36.00 -62.46
C LYS A 720 11.25 35.63 -63.73
N GLN A 721 12.03 35.30 -64.75
CA GLN A 721 11.48 34.90 -66.04
C GLN A 721 10.83 33.55 -66.09
N LEU A 722 11.19 32.67 -65.12
CA LEU A 722 10.64 31.32 -64.95
C LEU A 722 9.44 31.31 -63.99
N ASP A 723 9.08 32.47 -63.42
CA ASP A 723 7.92 32.54 -62.48
C ASP A 723 6.57 32.56 -63.24
N GLU A 724 6.57 32.65 -64.60
CA GLU A 724 5.36 32.58 -65.42
C GLU A 724 5.10 31.14 -65.93
N PRO A 725 4.33 30.34 -65.22
CA PRO A 725 4.17 28.90 -65.50
C PRO A 725 3.49 28.61 -66.87
N THR A 726 2.78 29.58 -67.47
CA THR A 726 2.12 29.41 -68.76
C THR A 726 3.07 29.47 -69.97
N LYS A 727 4.30 29.87 -69.76
CA LYS A 727 5.29 30.02 -70.83
C LYS A 727 6.17 28.80 -71.09
N ILE A 728 6.25 27.95 -70.09
CA ILE A 728 7.03 26.70 -70.14
C ILE A 728 6.15 25.58 -69.64
N THR A 729 5.81 24.63 -70.49
CA THR A 729 4.99 23.48 -70.25
C THR A 729 5.71 22.20 -70.62
N GLY A 730 5.49 21.10 -69.84
CA GLY A 730 6.13 19.84 -70.19
C GLY A 730 5.96 18.81 -69.06
N ILE A 731 6.51 17.68 -69.32
CA ILE A 731 6.49 16.57 -68.34
C ILE A 731 7.93 16.16 -68.08
N ILE A 732 8.25 15.98 -66.79
CA ILE A 732 9.57 15.50 -66.31
C ILE A 732 9.44 14.22 -65.51
N ASP A 733 10.26 13.21 -65.84
CA ASP A 733 10.58 12.13 -64.94
C ASP A 733 11.87 12.52 -64.24
N LEU A 734 11.92 12.37 -62.96
CA LEU A 734 13.05 12.77 -62.14
C LEU A 734 13.40 11.66 -61.17
N ASP A 735 14.65 11.19 -61.25
CA ASP A 735 15.28 10.26 -60.27
C ASP A 735 16.48 10.99 -59.69
N ALA A 736 16.47 11.22 -58.37
CA ALA A 736 17.48 12.04 -57.76
C ALA A 736 18.07 11.36 -56.51
N SER A 737 19.36 11.39 -56.36
CA SER A 737 20.08 10.94 -55.19
C SER A 737 20.86 12.11 -54.60
N PHE A 738 20.75 12.22 -53.27
CA PHE A 738 21.49 13.21 -52.52
C PHE A 738 22.23 12.52 -51.37
N LYS A 739 23.41 12.99 -51.04
CA LYS A 739 24.15 12.65 -49.83
C LYS A 739 24.81 13.92 -49.27
N GLY A 740 24.90 13.96 -47.96
CA GLY A 740 25.47 15.14 -47.32
C GLY A 740 25.53 14.96 -45.81
N VAL A 741 25.72 16.06 -45.13
CA VAL A 741 25.79 16.10 -43.67
C VAL A 741 24.76 17.10 -43.17
N MET A 742 23.94 16.70 -42.23
CA MET A 742 23.10 17.62 -41.49
C MET A 742 23.83 18.16 -40.26
N ASN A 743 23.59 19.41 -39.93
CA ASN A 743 24.02 20.02 -38.67
C ASN A 743 23.10 19.61 -37.52
N ASP A 744 23.45 20.02 -36.31
CA ASP A 744 22.68 19.68 -35.10
C ASP A 744 21.25 20.26 -35.06
N SER A 745 20.91 21.18 -35.96
CA SER A 745 19.55 21.76 -36.11
C SER A 745 18.69 21.07 -37.18
N ILE A 746 19.08 19.88 -37.66
CA ILE A 746 18.47 19.19 -38.81
C ILE A 746 18.60 19.99 -40.12
N GLY A 747 19.37 21.06 -40.12
CA GLY A 747 19.68 21.83 -41.32
C GLY A 747 20.71 21.13 -42.18
N VAL A 748 20.44 21.04 -43.51
CA VAL A 748 21.44 20.49 -44.46
C VAL A 748 22.61 21.44 -44.55
N ASN A 749 23.82 20.94 -44.38
CA ASN A 749 25.03 21.69 -44.69
C ASN A 749 25.23 21.65 -46.24
N TYR A 750 24.81 22.72 -46.88
CA TYR A 750 24.88 22.80 -48.34
C TYR A 750 26.26 22.62 -48.92
N THR A 751 27.33 22.96 -48.17
CA THR A 751 28.72 22.78 -48.67
C THR A 751 29.13 21.30 -48.69
N SER A 752 28.44 20.43 -47.96
CA SER A 752 28.68 18.98 -47.94
C SER A 752 27.80 18.23 -48.93
N LEU A 753 26.85 18.89 -49.56
CA LEU A 753 25.89 18.27 -50.43
C LEU A 753 26.51 17.78 -51.73
N GLU A 754 26.36 16.49 -51.99
CA GLU A 754 26.57 15.86 -53.30
C GLU A 754 25.21 15.35 -53.80
N ALA A 755 24.93 15.58 -55.07
CA ALA A 755 23.70 15.13 -55.68
C ALA A 755 23.92 14.65 -57.10
N ALA A 756 23.08 13.68 -57.50
CA ALA A 756 22.93 13.28 -58.88
C ALA A 756 21.44 13.29 -59.26
N LEU A 757 21.06 14.11 -60.23
CA LEU A 757 19.69 14.23 -60.69
C LEU A 757 19.60 13.73 -62.12
N ASN A 758 19.05 12.54 -62.29
CA ASN A 758 18.72 12.01 -63.61
C ASN A 758 17.33 12.50 -63.96
N TYR A 759 17.25 13.16 -65.14
CA TYR A 759 15.96 13.67 -65.56
C TYR A 759 15.67 13.30 -67.00
N LYS A 760 14.37 13.14 -67.26
CA LYS A 760 13.86 12.94 -68.58
C LYS A 760 12.69 13.88 -68.88
N ILE A 761 12.91 14.91 -69.62
CA ILE A 761 11.89 15.86 -69.99
C ILE A 761 11.19 15.40 -71.32
N LYS A 762 9.88 15.36 -71.28
CA LYS A 762 9.00 14.93 -72.36
C LYS A 762 8.04 16.08 -72.67
N LYS A 763 7.66 16.23 -73.97
CA LYS A 763 6.65 17.22 -74.40
C LYS A 763 6.92 18.63 -73.84
N LEU A 764 8.18 19.05 -73.84
CA LEU A 764 8.54 20.38 -73.42
C LEU A 764 8.16 21.37 -74.54
N ASP A 765 7.31 22.32 -74.23
CA ASP A 765 6.94 23.44 -75.05
C ASP A 765 7.32 24.78 -74.39
N ILE A 766 7.97 25.66 -75.03
CA ILE A 766 8.31 27.00 -74.60
C ILE A 766 7.60 28.01 -75.47
N ILE A 767 6.78 28.88 -74.85
CA ILE A 767 5.90 29.82 -75.59
C ILE A 767 6.29 31.25 -75.18
N ASN A 768 6.63 32.12 -76.28
CA ASN A 768 6.95 33.51 -76.11
C ASN A 768 7.89 33.82 -74.89
N PHE A 769 8.91 32.96 -74.69
CA PHE A 769 9.87 33.15 -73.63
C PHE A 769 10.97 34.17 -74.05
N GLN A 770 10.86 35.35 -73.48
CA GLN A 770 11.64 36.52 -73.86
C GLN A 770 13.16 36.28 -73.87
N PRO A 771 13.75 35.58 -72.86
CA PRO A 771 15.18 35.31 -72.81
C PRO A 771 15.68 34.54 -74.03
N ILE A 772 14.91 33.59 -74.56
CA ILE A 772 15.26 32.83 -75.77
C ILE A 772 15.06 33.68 -76.99
N ILE A 773 13.99 34.45 -77.03
CA ILE A 773 13.71 35.38 -78.12
C ILE A 773 14.84 36.41 -78.24
N ASP A 774 15.25 37.03 -77.16
CA ASP A 774 16.30 38.03 -77.14
C ASP A 774 17.70 37.47 -77.52
N ALA A 775 18.01 36.27 -76.99
CA ALA A 775 19.23 35.58 -77.36
C ALA A 775 19.22 35.10 -78.81
N GLY A 776 18.07 34.78 -79.35
CA GLY A 776 17.92 34.29 -80.73
C GLY A 776 17.84 35.38 -81.80
N LYS A 777 17.53 36.62 -81.40
CA LYS A 777 17.43 37.77 -82.43
C LYS A 777 18.67 37.96 -83.27
N ILE A 778 19.80 37.56 -82.69
CA ILE A 778 21.09 37.67 -83.36
C ILE A 778 21.28 36.60 -84.46
N VAL A 779 20.60 35.48 -84.36
CA VAL A 779 20.88 34.23 -85.06
C VAL A 779 19.69 33.73 -85.87
N PHE A 780 18.45 33.96 -85.42
CA PHE A 780 17.22 33.36 -85.92
C PHE A 780 16.16 34.43 -86.27
N SER A 781 15.21 34.08 -87.22
CA SER A 781 14.00 34.86 -87.40
C SER A 781 13.12 34.84 -86.16
N GLU A 782 12.53 36.00 -85.72
CA GLU A 782 11.67 36.07 -84.50
C GLU A 782 10.50 35.12 -84.55
N LYS A 783 9.81 34.87 -85.66
CA LYS A 783 8.71 33.93 -85.79
C LYS A 783 9.07 32.49 -85.57
N ARG A 784 10.33 32.15 -85.57
CA ARG A 784 10.83 30.80 -85.22
C ARG A 784 10.87 30.53 -83.74
N LEU A 785 10.85 31.56 -82.90
CA LEU A 785 11.04 31.47 -81.46
C LEU A 785 9.78 31.68 -80.65
N ASP A 786 8.63 31.96 -81.31
CA ASP A 786 7.36 32.17 -80.57
C ASP A 786 6.83 30.90 -79.90
N VAL A 787 6.96 29.73 -80.53
CA VAL A 787 6.56 28.44 -79.96
C VAL A 787 7.65 27.43 -80.31
N ILE A 788 8.34 26.96 -79.31
CA ILE A 788 9.42 25.98 -79.42
C ILE A 788 9.03 24.68 -78.84
N LYS A 789 8.97 23.60 -79.56
CA LYS A 789 8.72 22.23 -79.12
C LYS A 789 10.01 21.46 -79.17
N PHE A 790 10.29 20.75 -78.01
CA PHE A 790 11.51 19.99 -77.82
C PHE A 790 11.32 18.51 -77.98
N ALA A 791 12.33 17.82 -78.42
CA ALA A 791 12.46 16.36 -78.28
C ALA A 791 12.70 15.97 -76.81
N ASN A 792 12.49 14.72 -76.52
CA ASN A 792 12.80 14.26 -75.18
C ASN A 792 14.27 14.56 -74.82
N ILE A 793 14.45 15.29 -73.74
CA ILE A 793 15.75 15.63 -73.12
C ILE A 793 16.05 14.69 -71.97
N ASN A 794 17.09 13.92 -72.01
CA ASN A 794 17.58 13.07 -71.02
C ASN A 794 19.00 13.52 -70.64
N SER A 795 19.23 13.76 -69.36
CA SER A 795 20.55 14.10 -68.81
C SER A 795 20.66 13.86 -67.32
N THR A 796 21.83 14.10 -66.80
CA THR A 796 22.14 14.03 -65.36
C THR A 796 22.77 15.36 -64.94
N ILE A 797 22.27 15.97 -63.91
CA ILE A 797 22.92 17.09 -63.25
C ILE A 797 23.64 16.54 -62.01
N LEU A 798 24.90 16.87 -61.85
CA LEU A 798 25.71 16.49 -60.71
C LEU A 798 25.96 17.73 -59.84
N LEU A 799 25.83 17.59 -58.53
CA LEU A 799 26.25 18.59 -57.58
C LEU A 799 27.36 18.04 -56.73
N LYS A 800 28.53 18.68 -56.72
CA LYS A 800 29.63 18.30 -55.83
C LYS A 800 30.48 19.53 -55.50
N ASN A 801 30.85 19.67 -54.22
CA ASN A 801 31.65 20.79 -53.73
C ASN A 801 31.05 22.18 -54.12
N ASN A 802 29.74 22.35 -54.01
CA ASN A 802 28.99 23.53 -54.47
C ASN A 802 29.09 23.82 -55.97
N ILE A 803 29.57 22.90 -56.80
CA ILE A 803 29.65 22.99 -58.26
C ILE A 803 28.55 22.13 -58.86
N ILE A 804 27.70 22.74 -59.65
CA ILE A 804 26.72 22.04 -60.49
C ILE A 804 27.39 21.72 -61.79
N SER A 805 27.55 20.44 -62.13
CA SER A 805 28.11 19.96 -63.39
C SER A 805 26.99 19.39 -64.25
N ILE A 806 26.90 19.89 -65.45
CA ILE A 806 25.99 19.45 -66.53
C ILE A 806 26.84 18.70 -67.54
N PRO A 807 26.72 17.37 -67.67
CA PRO A 807 27.40 16.62 -68.74
C PRO A 807 26.81 17.01 -70.10
N GLU A 808 27.52 16.72 -71.16
CA GLU A 808 27.06 17.02 -72.52
C GLU A 808 25.63 16.51 -72.72
N THR A 809 24.73 17.45 -72.79
CA THR A 809 23.29 17.22 -72.96
C THR A 809 22.81 17.72 -74.32
N ASN A 810 22.27 16.82 -75.13
CA ASN A 810 21.72 17.12 -76.41
C ASN A 810 20.29 17.69 -76.35
N VAL A 811 20.06 18.87 -76.74
CA VAL A 811 18.78 19.58 -76.72
C VAL A 811 18.36 19.84 -78.11
N GLN A 812 17.30 19.20 -78.64
CA GLN A 812 16.74 19.35 -79.95
C GLN A 812 15.33 19.92 -79.94
N SER A 813 15.06 20.84 -80.82
CA SER A 813 13.75 21.47 -80.86
C SER A 813 13.31 21.78 -82.30
N THR A 814 12.08 22.22 -82.45
CA THR A 814 11.56 22.73 -83.75
C THR A 814 12.31 23.90 -84.21
N ALA A 815 12.79 24.76 -83.35
CA ALA A 815 13.48 26.02 -83.74
C ALA A 815 14.98 25.82 -83.88
N PHE A 816 15.68 25.14 -83.01
CA PHE A 816 17.13 24.96 -83.04
C PHE A 816 17.57 23.77 -82.21
N ASP A 817 18.77 23.27 -82.45
CA ASP A 817 19.40 22.21 -81.70
C ASP A 817 20.67 22.77 -81.08
N PHE A 818 21.00 22.25 -79.86
CA PHE A 818 22.26 22.63 -79.22
C PHE A 818 22.66 21.51 -78.26
N PHE A 819 23.92 21.54 -77.92
CA PHE A 819 24.47 20.72 -76.76
C PHE A 819 24.88 21.68 -75.69
N ILE A 820 24.58 21.33 -74.48
CA ILE A 820 24.93 22.11 -73.28
C ILE A 820 25.76 21.25 -72.40
N GLU A 821 26.84 21.76 -71.88
CA GLU A 821 27.70 21.14 -70.91
C GLU A 821 28.47 22.19 -70.10
N GLY A 822 28.95 21.81 -68.85
CA GLY A 822 29.81 22.68 -68.09
C GLY A 822 29.51 22.71 -66.62
N ASP A 823 30.21 23.61 -65.89
CA ASP A 823 30.19 23.73 -64.46
C ASP A 823 29.68 25.09 -63.98
N ILE A 824 28.85 25.14 -62.99
CA ILE A 824 28.29 26.34 -62.38
C ILE A 824 28.55 26.32 -60.90
N ALA A 825 29.25 27.28 -60.36
CA ALA A 825 29.42 27.49 -58.91
C ALA A 825 28.64 28.75 -58.51
N LYS A 826 27.83 28.62 -57.47
CA LYS A 826 26.82 29.60 -57.03
C LYS A 826 27.33 31.05 -56.83
N SER A 827 28.61 31.27 -56.55
CA SER A 827 29.11 32.60 -56.17
C SER A 827 30.37 33.09 -56.89
N SER A 828 31.01 32.27 -57.69
CA SER A 828 32.36 32.63 -58.20
C SER A 828 32.76 32.10 -59.56
N PHE A 829 32.02 31.19 -60.13
CA PHE A 829 32.50 30.48 -61.30
C PHE A 829 31.30 29.95 -62.14
N THR A 830 31.34 30.25 -63.45
CA THR A 830 30.46 29.65 -64.48
C THR A 830 31.32 29.37 -65.69
N ASP A 831 31.39 28.13 -66.08
CA ASP A 831 32.03 27.64 -67.27
C ASP A 831 31.01 26.77 -68.03
N LEU A 832 30.04 27.41 -68.68
CA LEU A 832 28.98 26.72 -69.39
C LEU A 832 29.19 26.95 -70.92
N TRP A 833 29.17 25.81 -71.60
CA TRP A 833 29.32 25.79 -73.06
C TRP A 833 28.04 25.36 -73.74
N ILE A 834 27.62 26.16 -74.69
CA ILE A 834 26.51 25.86 -75.59
C ILE A 834 27.06 25.65 -76.96
N SER A 835 27.05 24.48 -77.53
CA SER A 835 27.51 24.10 -78.79
C SER A 835 26.35 24.08 -79.79
N ILE A 836 26.35 24.98 -80.78
CA ILE A 836 25.27 25.18 -81.71
C ILE A 836 25.68 24.65 -83.07
N PRO A 837 25.05 23.57 -83.55
CA PRO A 837 25.34 23.07 -84.95
C PRO A 837 25.05 24.07 -86.00
N LEU A 838 25.92 24.18 -87.02
CA LEU A 838 25.73 25.05 -88.23
C LEU A 838 24.46 24.66 -89.04
N SER A 839 23.97 23.45 -88.85
CA SER A 839 22.70 23.00 -89.47
C SER A 839 21.49 23.83 -89.00
N ASN A 840 21.60 24.54 -87.85
CA ASN A 840 20.54 25.45 -87.42
C ASN A 840 20.27 26.64 -88.33
N PHE A 841 21.24 27.04 -89.17
CA PHE A 841 21.10 28.14 -90.07
C PHE A 841 20.42 27.72 -91.39
N LYS A 842 20.16 26.44 -91.63
CA LYS A 842 19.40 25.95 -92.83
C LYS A 842 17.90 26.12 -92.55
N LYS A 843 17.13 26.16 -93.63
CA LYS A 843 15.67 26.22 -93.59
C LYS A 843 15.15 24.98 -92.90
N ARG A 844 14.27 25.09 -91.95
CA ARG A 844 13.77 24.04 -91.05
C ARG A 844 12.25 24.00 -91.07
N ASP A 845 11.71 22.80 -91.02
CA ASP A 845 10.29 22.58 -90.73
C ASP A 845 10.00 22.79 -89.29
N LEU A 846 9.35 23.88 -88.90
CA LEU A 846 9.04 24.25 -87.50
C LEU A 846 7.91 23.46 -86.93
N THR A 847 7.29 22.57 -87.71
CA THR A 847 6.23 21.69 -87.20
C THR A 847 6.74 20.35 -86.70
N LYS A 848 8.01 20.01 -86.99
CA LYS A 848 8.62 18.73 -86.67
C LYS A 848 9.94 18.91 -85.94
N VAL A 849 10.09 18.18 -84.85
CA VAL A 849 11.36 18.03 -84.12
C VAL A 849 12.24 17.08 -85.02
N PRO A 850 13.47 17.45 -85.36
CA PRO A 850 14.36 16.57 -86.15
C PRO A 850 14.77 15.32 -85.35
N SER A 851 15.21 14.30 -86.06
CA SER A 851 15.76 13.07 -85.49
C SER A 851 16.98 13.38 -84.58
N LYS A 852 17.09 12.65 -83.42
CA LYS A 852 18.20 12.85 -82.52
C LYS A 852 19.56 12.52 -83.18
N LYS A 853 20.49 13.46 -83.12
CA LYS A 853 21.87 13.29 -83.61
C LYS A 853 22.81 13.35 -82.41
N SER A 854 23.86 12.53 -82.41
CA SER A 854 24.98 12.66 -81.46
C SER A 854 25.75 13.96 -81.68
N PHE A 855 26.61 14.30 -80.75
CA PHE A 855 27.48 15.52 -80.87
C PHE A 855 28.31 15.45 -82.09
N ASP A 856 28.92 14.30 -82.36
CA ASP A 856 29.78 14.16 -83.56
C ASP A 856 29.02 14.16 -84.87
N GLU A 857 27.84 13.59 -84.91
CA GLU A 857 26.97 13.57 -86.08
C GLU A 857 26.38 14.94 -86.41
N ALA A 858 26.38 15.87 -85.49
CA ALA A 858 25.80 17.20 -85.61
C ALA A 858 26.65 18.13 -86.53
N GLY A 859 27.84 17.68 -86.90
CA GLY A 859 28.76 18.41 -87.81
C GLY A 859 29.41 19.63 -87.17
N ARG A 860 29.82 20.61 -87.96
CA ARG A 860 30.48 21.84 -87.47
C ARG A 860 29.56 22.63 -86.59
N LYS A 861 30.14 23.25 -85.53
CA LYS A 861 29.40 23.93 -84.43
C LYS A 861 30.04 25.32 -84.20
N ILE A 862 29.21 26.25 -83.69
CA ILE A 862 29.63 27.45 -83.04
C ILE A 862 29.52 27.20 -81.55
N TYR A 863 30.48 27.68 -80.82
CA TYR A 863 30.51 27.46 -79.39
C TYR A 863 30.27 28.77 -78.64
N LEU A 864 29.30 28.80 -77.75
CA LEU A 864 28.96 29.87 -76.86
C LEU A 864 29.46 29.56 -75.51
N GLU A 865 30.47 30.29 -75.07
CA GLU A 865 30.95 30.17 -73.66
C GLU A 865 30.18 31.13 -72.75
N VAL A 866 29.56 30.68 -71.74
CA VAL A 866 28.85 31.46 -70.72
C VAL A 866 29.69 31.49 -69.46
N GLN A 867 30.17 32.72 -69.12
CA GLN A 867 30.99 32.96 -67.93
C GLN A 867 30.34 33.96 -67.00
N SER A 868 30.61 33.81 -65.68
CA SER A 868 30.17 34.80 -64.70
C SER A 868 31.05 36.05 -64.80
N LYS A 869 30.46 37.24 -64.95
CA LYS A 869 31.11 38.52 -64.80
C LYS A 869 30.93 39.01 -63.33
N SER A 870 32.04 39.38 -62.69
CA SER A 870 32.09 39.92 -61.34
C SER A 870 31.32 41.21 -61.19
N LYS A 871 30.05 41.21 -60.82
CA LYS A 871 29.07 42.26 -60.51
C LYS A 871 27.95 42.56 -61.55
N GLU A 872 27.99 42.07 -62.79
CA GLU A 872 27.00 42.43 -63.84
C GLU A 872 26.23 41.23 -64.40
N GLY A 873 26.20 40.01 -63.70
CA GLY A 873 25.51 38.88 -64.28
C GLY A 873 26.36 37.96 -65.18
N LEU A 874 25.68 37.19 -66.04
CA LEU A 874 26.33 36.24 -66.93
C LEU A 874 26.81 37.01 -68.25
N GLY A 875 28.07 36.78 -68.61
CA GLY A 875 28.64 37.21 -69.86
C GLY A 875 28.80 36.00 -70.75
N TYR A 876 28.81 36.27 -72.09
CA TYR A 876 29.01 35.23 -73.09
C TYR A 876 30.06 35.67 -74.14
N LYS A 877 30.83 34.67 -74.69
CA LYS A 877 31.77 34.81 -75.78
C LYS A 877 31.50 33.79 -76.83
N ILE A 878 31.64 34.16 -78.09
CA ILE A 878 31.44 33.26 -79.22
C ILE A 878 32.82 32.78 -79.68
N HIS A 879 32.93 31.46 -79.83
CA HIS A 879 34.14 30.79 -80.35
C HIS A 879 33.78 29.99 -81.61
N LEU A 880 34.63 30.11 -82.63
CA LEU A 880 34.48 29.34 -83.90
C LEU A 880 35.37 28.07 -83.88
N SER A 881 36.16 27.85 -82.87
CA SER A 881 37.08 26.73 -82.62
C SER A 881 36.61 25.90 -81.42
N GLU A 882 37.30 24.76 -81.16
CA GLU A 882 36.99 23.85 -80.10
C GLU A 882 36.89 24.52 -78.74
N LYS A 883 35.98 23.97 -77.93
CA LYS A 883 35.76 24.38 -76.51
C LYS A 883 37.00 24.13 -75.69
N LYS A 884 37.39 25.08 -74.84
CA LYS A 884 38.42 24.92 -73.79
C LYS A 884 37.76 25.19 -72.45
N HIS A 885 37.54 24.12 -71.73
CA HIS A 885 37.00 24.21 -70.36
C HIS A 885 38.01 24.88 -69.43
N LEU A 886 37.55 25.82 -68.62
CA LEU A 886 38.32 26.39 -67.52
C LEU A 886 38.40 25.41 -66.38
N LYS A 887 39.61 25.12 -65.87
CA LYS A 887 39.74 24.36 -64.65
C LYS A 887 39.33 25.24 -63.44
N PRO A 888 38.45 24.78 -62.58
CA PRO A 888 38.13 25.53 -61.37
C PRO A 888 39.43 25.81 -60.57
N SER A 889 39.71 27.10 -60.32
CA SER A 889 40.85 27.46 -59.49
C SER A 889 40.62 26.96 -58.08
N ASN A 890 41.43 26.05 -57.56
CA ASN A 890 41.52 25.73 -56.17
C ASN A 890 41.97 26.97 -55.39
N LYS A 891 41.09 27.89 -55.10
CA LYS A 891 41.28 28.88 -54.03
C LYS A 891 40.39 28.46 -52.87
N ASN A 892 41.07 28.03 -51.77
CA ASN A 892 40.58 27.63 -50.42
C ASN A 892 39.47 28.52 -49.92
#